data_8e833f387a17790f0637e67de9d6f706
#
_entry.id   8e833f387a17790f0637e67de9d6f706
#
_cell.length_a   1.000
_cell.length_b   1.000
_cell.length_c   1.000
_cell.angle_alpha   90.00
_cell.angle_beta   90.00
_cell.angle_gamma   90.00
#
_symmetry.space_group_name_H-M   'P 1'
#
loop_
_entity.id
_entity.type
_entity.pdbx_description
1 polymer ?
#
loop_
_entity_poly.entity_id
_entity_poly.type
_entity_poly.pdbx_seq_one_letter_code
_entity_poly.pdbx_strand_id
1 'polypeptide(L)'
;MVSSSAQVTTLSSERYVPCDFEIDHDADLTKTARLTSHAKQGMTPLQKEILIFVGIITGLMVSMIILVIIVWAAWLRKDYPEWINVPTLIVDCVSIAVAFIPEGLPIAVTASLTITAGIMKKNKILAKSLKTVETLGAVNVICSDKTGTITKNEMTVTDFCIGYHTHPVSKAAELVDQTPTMARLAMLSGVCNAGEFDASTRDKPIAERKVHGDATDRAVLMFAEGIMPTARLRSLWRTVHRIDFNSKNKFMVNVCQNDNDPQQGILLTIKGAPDILIGKCSTYMDQNGDIQELGNEGRSVIETIKNRWSSQGKRVLLLAQKPLSQVKLNPKEQPQVYEEYIMGNVTSGMTLVGLVAIVDPPRPEMTEVVRTLKGAGIRIFMVTGDFKLTAKAIAAECGIISQEADDVHALDYDSSMHESNESKEGHATFSESTKSIVLSGSEIRNLEDDQWDRLCQYQEAVFARCIPEDKLIIVKNLQRRGLITAMTGDGVNDAPSLKAADVGIAMGSGSTIAIEAADLVLLDSFAAIVEAVKYGRVAYDNLRKTISYLLPAGSFSEFWPVLTNVIFGVPQILSSFLMIIICCFTDCAAGVALAYEAPEADVLNRPPRSKKDRLVDWKLILHSYGFIGLFETVLSFTVSYWFAQRKGLYFSDLWFGFGKTPDGMSEDTKNNILNIASSIYFVNLVVM
;
A
#
# COMPACT_ATOMS: atom_id res chain seq x y z
N MET A 1 -8.76 -34.65 -30.10
CA MET A 1 -9.59 -33.88 -31.05
C MET A 1 -10.31 -32.82 -30.28
N VAL A 2 -9.99 -31.64 -30.51
CA VAL A 2 -10.57 -30.32 -30.62
C VAL A 2 -9.51 -29.29 -30.21
N SER A 3 -8.91 -28.73 -31.24
CA SER A 3 -8.04 -27.55 -31.17
C SER A 3 -8.91 -26.30 -31.04
N SER A 4 -8.60 -25.42 -30.12
CA SER A 4 -9.00 -24.02 -30.23
C SER A 4 -7.79 -23.11 -29.95
N SER A 5 -7.22 -22.67 -31.06
CA SER A 5 -6.25 -21.59 -31.12
C SER A 5 -6.91 -20.27 -30.67
N ALA A 6 -6.48 -19.72 -29.55
CA ALA A 6 -6.79 -18.34 -29.20
C ALA A 6 -5.84 -17.41 -29.97
N GLN A 7 -6.37 -16.73 -30.97
CA GLN A 7 -5.71 -15.62 -31.66
C GLN A 7 -5.60 -14.43 -30.68
N VAL A 8 -4.36 -14.06 -30.39
CA VAL A 8 -4.04 -12.77 -29.78
C VAL A 8 -4.21 -11.70 -30.84
N THR A 9 -5.28 -10.94 -30.79
CA THR A 9 -5.48 -9.76 -31.63
C THR A 9 -4.70 -8.59 -31.01
N THR A 10 -3.62 -8.23 -31.68
CA THR A 10 -2.93 -6.94 -31.46
C THR A 10 -3.84 -5.83 -31.97
N LEU A 11 -4.41 -5.04 -31.05
CA LEU A 11 -5.10 -3.80 -31.37
C LEU A 11 -4.06 -2.74 -31.71
N SER A 12 -4.02 -2.40 -32.99
CA SER A 12 -3.29 -1.27 -33.55
C SER A 12 -3.81 0.05 -32.99
N SER A 13 -2.88 0.97 -32.78
CA SER A 13 -3.09 2.34 -32.38
C SER A 13 -4.07 3.08 -33.31
N GLU A 14 -5.31 3.21 -32.91
CA GLU A 14 -6.23 4.18 -33.53
C GLU A 14 -6.08 5.54 -32.81
N ARG A 15 -5.89 6.57 -33.64
CA ARG A 15 -5.80 7.97 -33.25
C ARG A 15 -7.11 8.42 -32.64
N TYR A 16 -7.07 8.82 -31.39
CA TYR A 16 -8.15 9.60 -30.79
C TYR A 16 -8.22 10.98 -31.46
N VAL A 17 -9.33 11.26 -32.09
CA VAL A 17 -9.72 12.61 -32.49
C VAL A 17 -10.30 13.28 -31.26
N PRO A 18 -9.81 14.44 -30.82
CA PRO A 18 -10.42 15.14 -29.69
C PRO A 18 -11.75 15.76 -30.14
N CYS A 19 -12.85 15.29 -29.56
CA CYS A 19 -14.08 16.06 -29.56
C CYS A 19 -13.95 17.16 -28.51
N ASP A 20 -13.87 18.40 -28.94
CA ASP A 20 -13.96 19.58 -28.09
C ASP A 20 -15.35 19.62 -27.42
N PHE A 21 -15.42 19.22 -26.18
CA PHE A 21 -16.49 19.54 -25.25
C PHE A 21 -15.86 20.19 -24.03
N GLU A 22 -15.85 21.51 -23.97
CA GLU A 22 -15.50 22.27 -22.78
C GLU A 22 -16.56 22.05 -21.70
N ILE A 23 -16.19 21.26 -20.68
CA ILE A 23 -16.82 21.28 -19.36
C ILE A 23 -15.70 21.35 -18.35
N ASP A 24 -15.62 22.41 -17.58
CA ASP A 24 -14.59 22.75 -16.59
C ASP A 24 -14.46 21.73 -15.44
N HIS A 25 -15.33 20.72 -15.37
CA HIS A 25 -15.18 19.53 -14.50
C HIS A 25 -14.11 18.55 -14.96
N ASP A 26 -13.60 18.65 -16.18
CA ASP A 26 -12.59 17.74 -16.74
C ASP A 26 -11.15 18.12 -16.40
N ALA A 27 -10.89 19.32 -15.91
CA ALA A 27 -9.52 19.75 -15.60
C ALA A 27 -8.89 18.93 -14.46
N ASP A 28 -9.64 18.57 -13.42
CA ASP A 28 -9.14 17.76 -12.32
C ASP A 28 -9.04 16.27 -12.69
N LEU A 29 -9.97 15.75 -13.48
CA LEU A 29 -9.93 14.36 -13.99
C LEU A 29 -8.80 14.16 -15.02
N THR A 30 -8.61 15.11 -15.94
CA THR A 30 -7.51 15.07 -16.92
C THR A 30 -6.15 15.25 -16.26
N LYS A 31 -6.04 16.07 -15.21
CA LYS A 31 -4.83 16.23 -14.41
C LYS A 31 -4.52 14.96 -13.63
N THR A 32 -5.53 14.34 -13.03
CA THR A 32 -5.43 13.06 -12.33
C THR A 32 -5.00 11.93 -13.29
N ALA A 33 -5.60 11.87 -14.48
CA ALA A 33 -5.23 10.90 -15.53
C ALA A 33 -3.80 11.10 -16.04
N ARG A 34 -3.32 12.32 -16.21
CA ARG A 34 -1.92 12.62 -16.56
C ARG A 34 -0.94 12.22 -15.46
N LEU A 35 -1.27 12.44 -14.19
CA LEU A 35 -0.46 12.02 -13.05
C LEU A 35 -0.37 10.49 -12.91
N THR A 36 -1.41 9.76 -13.33
CA THR A 36 -1.41 8.28 -13.31
C THR A 36 -0.68 7.66 -14.48
N SER A 37 -0.53 8.34 -15.63
CA SER A 37 0.09 7.77 -16.84
C SER A 37 1.62 7.62 -16.78
N HIS A 38 2.33 8.29 -15.87
CA HIS A 38 3.79 8.38 -15.83
C HIS A 38 4.52 7.47 -14.83
N ALA A 39 3.86 6.44 -14.28
CA ALA A 39 4.51 5.52 -13.35
C ALA A 39 5.46 4.57 -14.10
N LYS A 40 6.77 4.74 -13.93
CA LYS A 40 7.80 3.82 -14.46
C LYS A 40 7.73 2.47 -13.76
N GLN A 41 7.55 1.39 -14.52
CA GLN A 41 7.74 0.03 -14.03
C GLN A 41 9.24 -0.24 -13.86
N GLY A 42 9.75 -0.14 -12.63
CA GLY A 42 11.12 -0.53 -12.28
C GLY A 42 11.16 -2.02 -11.86
N MET A 43 12.37 -2.62 -11.86
CA MET A 43 12.61 -3.95 -11.28
C MET A 43 12.35 -3.92 -9.77
N THR A 44 11.81 -5.02 -9.22
CA THR A 44 11.65 -5.18 -7.77
C THR A 44 13.00 -5.30 -7.07
N PRO A 45 13.08 -5.00 -5.76
CA PRO A 45 14.28 -5.27 -4.98
C PRO A 45 14.73 -6.73 -5.09
N LEU A 46 13.80 -7.69 -5.00
CA LEU A 46 14.07 -9.11 -5.13
C LEU A 46 14.61 -9.47 -6.52
N GLN A 47 13.99 -8.95 -7.60
CA GLN A 47 14.48 -9.19 -8.96
C GLN A 47 15.91 -8.70 -9.16
N LYS A 48 16.26 -7.55 -8.58
CA LYS A 48 17.63 -7.02 -8.61
C LYS A 48 18.59 -7.92 -7.85
N GLU A 49 18.20 -8.38 -6.67
CA GLU A 49 19.03 -9.27 -5.84
C GLU A 49 19.25 -10.62 -6.52
N ILE A 50 18.19 -11.22 -7.11
CA ILE A 50 18.30 -12.46 -7.88
C ILE A 50 19.23 -12.27 -9.08
N LEU A 51 19.13 -11.15 -9.81
CA LEU A 51 20.00 -10.87 -10.95
C LEU A 51 21.46 -10.76 -10.52
N ILE A 52 21.75 -10.08 -9.40
CA ILE A 52 23.10 -9.97 -8.84
C ILE A 52 23.62 -11.35 -8.42
N PHE A 53 22.79 -12.15 -7.75
CA PHE A 53 23.14 -13.50 -7.32
C PHE A 53 23.46 -14.39 -8.53
N VAL A 54 22.59 -14.45 -9.54
CA VAL A 54 22.82 -15.20 -10.78
C VAL A 54 24.09 -14.71 -11.49
N GLY A 55 24.33 -13.41 -11.51
CA GLY A 55 25.56 -12.84 -12.07
C GLY A 55 26.86 -13.32 -11.36
N ILE A 56 26.83 -13.40 -10.02
CA ILE A 56 27.95 -13.90 -9.23
C ILE A 56 28.19 -15.38 -9.51
N ILE A 57 27.13 -16.20 -9.50
CA ILE A 57 27.22 -17.64 -9.78
C ILE A 57 27.72 -17.90 -11.21
N THR A 58 27.21 -17.17 -12.18
CA THR A 58 27.67 -17.26 -13.59
C THR A 58 29.15 -16.88 -13.71
N GLY A 59 29.59 -15.85 -13.01
CA GLY A 59 31.01 -15.47 -12.98
C GLY A 59 31.88 -16.57 -12.36
N LEU A 60 31.44 -17.21 -11.30
CA LEU A 60 32.13 -18.34 -10.66
C LEU A 60 32.16 -19.56 -11.59
N MET A 61 31.05 -19.89 -12.24
CA MET A 61 30.95 -20.95 -13.26
C MET A 61 31.98 -20.75 -14.37
N VAL A 62 32.01 -19.56 -14.98
CA VAL A 62 32.94 -19.26 -16.06
C VAL A 62 34.39 -19.38 -15.60
N SER A 63 34.72 -18.91 -14.39
CA SER A 63 36.07 -19.02 -13.83
C SER A 63 36.48 -20.48 -13.62
N MET A 64 35.56 -21.36 -13.19
CA MET A 64 35.81 -22.79 -13.01
C MET A 64 35.98 -23.52 -14.35
N ILE A 65 35.17 -23.22 -15.35
CA ILE A 65 35.33 -23.75 -16.71
C ILE A 65 36.71 -23.38 -17.27
N ILE A 66 37.12 -22.12 -17.12
CA ILE A 66 38.45 -21.66 -17.55
C ILE A 66 39.56 -22.41 -16.81
N LEU A 67 39.41 -22.62 -15.48
CA LEU A 67 40.38 -23.39 -14.70
C LEU A 67 40.52 -24.82 -15.23
N VAL A 68 39.43 -25.51 -15.47
CA VAL A 68 39.41 -26.89 -16.02
C VAL A 68 40.09 -26.95 -17.39
N ILE A 69 39.80 -26.01 -18.28
CA ILE A 69 40.42 -25.92 -19.61
C ILE A 69 41.93 -25.67 -19.48
N ILE A 70 42.37 -24.80 -18.56
CA ILE A 70 43.81 -24.55 -18.31
C ILE A 70 44.50 -25.81 -17.77
N VAL A 71 43.90 -26.47 -16.78
CA VAL A 71 44.46 -27.69 -16.21
C VAL A 71 44.58 -28.80 -17.28
N TRP A 72 43.54 -28.95 -18.09
CA TRP A 72 43.58 -29.90 -19.21
C TRP A 72 44.65 -29.54 -20.24
N ALA A 73 44.70 -28.30 -20.72
CA ALA A 73 45.65 -27.88 -21.74
C ALA A 73 47.09 -27.90 -21.29
N ALA A 74 47.36 -27.49 -20.03
CA ALA A 74 48.72 -27.41 -19.48
C ALA A 74 49.30 -28.73 -18.98
N TRP A 75 48.42 -29.60 -18.49
CA TRP A 75 48.84 -30.82 -17.79
C TRP A 75 48.24 -32.10 -18.38
N LEU A 76 46.93 -32.32 -18.28
CA LEU A 76 46.28 -33.58 -18.59
C LEU A 76 46.41 -34.01 -20.07
N ARG A 77 46.36 -33.13 -21.00
CA ARG A 77 46.54 -33.38 -22.43
C ARG A 77 47.95 -33.95 -22.72
N LYS A 78 48.95 -33.57 -21.94
CA LYS A 78 50.34 -33.96 -22.15
C LYS A 78 50.69 -35.24 -21.43
N ASP A 79 50.32 -35.40 -20.16
CA ASP A 79 50.73 -36.46 -19.29
C ASP A 79 49.72 -37.63 -19.24
N TYR A 80 48.41 -37.36 -19.51
CA TYR A 80 47.34 -38.32 -19.46
C TYR A 80 46.33 -38.18 -20.62
N PRO A 81 46.77 -38.31 -21.88
CA PRO A 81 45.92 -38.01 -23.07
C PRO A 81 44.71 -38.95 -23.22
N GLU A 82 44.74 -40.13 -22.65
CA GLU A 82 43.66 -41.13 -22.69
C GLU A 82 42.60 -40.89 -21.59
N TRP A 83 42.92 -40.10 -20.55
CA TRP A 83 42.00 -39.88 -19.43
C TRP A 83 40.87 -38.92 -19.78
N ILE A 84 41.18 -37.75 -20.25
CA ILE A 84 40.23 -36.73 -20.68
C ILE A 84 40.52 -36.31 -22.13
N ASN A 85 39.76 -36.88 -23.06
CA ASN A 85 39.79 -36.46 -24.44
C ASN A 85 38.89 -35.21 -24.67
N VAL A 86 38.92 -34.61 -25.87
CA VAL A 86 38.17 -33.38 -26.17
C VAL A 86 36.67 -33.54 -25.95
N PRO A 87 36.01 -34.64 -26.41
CA PRO A 87 34.60 -34.88 -26.09
C PRO A 87 34.29 -34.91 -24.59
N THR A 88 35.12 -35.60 -23.80
CA THR A 88 34.98 -35.70 -22.32
C THR A 88 35.13 -34.30 -21.67
N LEU A 89 36.13 -33.52 -22.12
CA LEU A 89 36.30 -32.14 -21.63
C LEU A 89 35.05 -31.26 -21.90
N ILE A 90 34.44 -31.43 -23.04
CA ILE A 90 33.21 -30.71 -23.35
C ILE A 90 32.09 -31.12 -22.41
N VAL A 91 31.95 -32.43 -22.15
CA VAL A 91 30.97 -32.97 -21.19
C VAL A 91 31.22 -32.41 -19.79
N ASP A 92 32.49 -32.39 -19.33
CA ASP A 92 32.86 -31.84 -18.03
C ASP A 92 32.53 -30.33 -17.92
N CYS A 93 32.82 -29.54 -18.97
CA CYS A 93 32.46 -28.13 -19.02
C CYS A 93 30.92 -27.92 -18.95
N VAL A 94 30.15 -28.76 -19.66
CA VAL A 94 28.69 -28.74 -19.61
C VAL A 94 28.19 -29.15 -18.23
N SER A 95 28.79 -30.15 -17.62
CA SER A 95 28.45 -30.61 -16.25
C SER A 95 28.67 -29.51 -15.22
N ILE A 96 29.79 -28.78 -15.31
CA ILE A 96 30.04 -27.62 -14.46
C ILE A 96 28.98 -26.55 -14.70
N ALA A 97 28.61 -26.28 -15.94
CA ALA A 97 27.57 -25.30 -16.26
C ALA A 97 26.21 -25.69 -15.64
N VAL A 98 25.81 -26.95 -15.76
CA VAL A 98 24.59 -27.49 -15.14
C VAL A 98 24.63 -27.39 -13.61
N ALA A 99 25.74 -27.79 -12.98
CA ALA A 99 25.88 -27.74 -11.53
C ALA A 99 25.79 -26.32 -10.96
N PHE A 100 26.30 -25.31 -11.67
CA PHE A 100 26.29 -23.93 -11.19
C PHE A 100 25.04 -23.14 -11.52
N ILE A 101 24.29 -23.50 -12.56
CA ILE A 101 23.07 -22.78 -12.92
C ILE A 101 21.92 -23.25 -12.00
N PRO A 102 21.42 -22.38 -11.10
CA PRO A 102 20.33 -22.77 -10.19
C PRO A 102 18.99 -22.77 -10.96
N GLU A 103 18.76 -23.76 -11.80
CA GLU A 103 17.58 -23.85 -12.68
C GLU A 103 16.27 -23.91 -11.89
N GLY A 104 16.30 -24.49 -10.68
CA GLY A 104 15.15 -24.54 -9.78
C GLY A 104 14.75 -23.19 -9.18
N LEU A 105 15.67 -22.20 -9.12
CA LEU A 105 15.40 -20.92 -8.44
C LEU A 105 14.30 -20.07 -9.12
N PRO A 106 14.31 -19.81 -10.43
CA PRO A 106 13.23 -19.08 -11.10
C PRO A 106 11.86 -19.75 -10.96
N ILE A 107 11.83 -21.09 -11.00
CA ILE A 107 10.61 -21.88 -10.82
C ILE A 107 10.11 -21.73 -9.37
N ALA A 108 10.97 -21.90 -8.40
CA ALA A 108 10.64 -21.76 -6.98
C ALA A 108 10.13 -20.34 -6.62
N VAL A 109 10.78 -19.30 -7.15
CA VAL A 109 10.35 -17.90 -6.97
C VAL A 109 8.94 -17.70 -7.53
N THR A 110 8.72 -18.11 -8.77
CA THR A 110 7.42 -17.93 -9.43
C THR A 110 6.33 -18.74 -8.73
N ALA A 111 6.63 -19.98 -8.35
CA ALA A 111 5.72 -20.86 -7.62
C ALA A 111 5.38 -20.26 -6.24
N SER A 112 6.37 -19.84 -5.45
CA SER A 112 6.17 -19.25 -4.12
C SER A 112 5.29 -18.02 -4.17
N LEU A 113 5.56 -17.08 -5.07
CA LEU A 113 4.74 -15.87 -5.21
C LEU A 113 3.33 -16.18 -5.72
N THR A 114 3.18 -17.16 -6.63
CA THR A 114 1.87 -17.56 -7.16
C THR A 114 1.02 -18.27 -6.10
N ILE A 115 1.63 -19.16 -5.31
CA ILE A 115 0.98 -19.85 -4.20
C ILE A 115 0.54 -18.83 -3.15
N THR A 116 1.43 -17.91 -2.77
CA THR A 116 1.11 -16.84 -1.83
C THR A 116 -0.03 -15.96 -2.32
N ALA A 117 -0.03 -15.55 -3.58
CA ALA A 117 -1.14 -14.82 -4.19
C ALA A 117 -2.45 -15.62 -4.16
N GLY A 118 -2.38 -16.95 -4.37
CA GLY A 118 -3.51 -17.86 -4.26
C GLY A 118 -4.08 -17.93 -2.82
N ILE A 119 -3.22 -17.97 -1.80
CA ILE A 119 -3.61 -17.94 -0.39
C ILE A 119 -4.23 -16.58 -0.03
N MET A 120 -3.61 -15.48 -0.46
CA MET A 120 -4.16 -14.13 -0.28
C MET A 120 -5.56 -14.01 -0.88
N LYS A 121 -5.79 -14.54 -2.10
CA LYS A 121 -7.10 -14.54 -2.74
C LYS A 121 -8.15 -15.31 -1.92
N LYS A 122 -7.80 -16.44 -1.30
CA LYS A 122 -8.70 -17.17 -0.39
C LYS A 122 -9.08 -16.33 0.84
N ASN A 123 -8.17 -15.48 1.32
CA ASN A 123 -8.39 -14.52 2.39
C ASN A 123 -8.99 -13.18 1.91
N LYS A 124 -9.62 -13.18 0.72
CA LYS A 124 -10.29 -12.00 0.12
C LYS A 124 -9.34 -10.82 -0.14
N ILE A 125 -8.09 -11.11 -0.41
CA ILE A 125 -7.06 -10.14 -0.78
C ILE A 125 -6.67 -10.40 -2.24
N LEU A 126 -6.93 -9.45 -3.12
CA LEU A 126 -6.61 -9.56 -4.54
C LEU A 126 -5.33 -8.78 -4.86
N ALA A 127 -4.22 -9.48 -5.03
CA ALA A 127 -2.99 -8.91 -5.58
C ALA A 127 -3.03 -8.95 -7.09
N LYS A 128 -2.81 -7.82 -7.75
CA LYS A 128 -2.84 -7.72 -9.22
C LYS A 128 -1.55 -8.17 -9.89
N SER A 129 -0.46 -8.21 -9.13
CA SER A 129 0.84 -8.67 -9.64
C SER A 129 1.62 -9.44 -8.57
N LEU A 130 2.49 -10.35 -9.02
CA LEU A 130 3.41 -11.05 -8.11
C LEU A 130 4.41 -10.09 -7.44
N LYS A 131 4.74 -8.99 -8.12
CA LYS A 131 5.55 -7.91 -7.58
C LYS A 131 4.95 -7.32 -6.30
N THR A 132 3.64 -7.12 -6.28
CA THR A 132 2.92 -6.58 -5.12
C THR A 132 3.10 -7.45 -3.89
N VAL A 133 3.00 -8.78 -4.06
CA VAL A 133 3.15 -9.76 -2.97
C VAL A 133 4.53 -9.65 -2.32
N GLU A 134 5.57 -9.52 -3.14
CA GLU A 134 6.95 -9.36 -2.68
C GLU A 134 7.16 -8.04 -1.93
N THR A 135 6.75 -6.92 -2.56
CA THR A 135 6.99 -5.58 -2.02
C THR A 135 6.26 -5.36 -0.71
N LEU A 136 5.07 -5.97 -0.55
CA LEU A 136 4.23 -5.83 0.64
C LEU A 136 4.94 -6.34 1.91
N GLY A 137 5.71 -7.42 1.83
CA GLY A 137 6.50 -7.94 2.96
C GLY A 137 7.61 -7.00 3.46
N ALA A 138 8.01 -6.05 2.62
CA ALA A 138 9.09 -5.10 2.90
C ALA A 138 8.57 -3.69 3.24
N VAL A 139 7.25 -3.46 3.31
CA VAL A 139 6.67 -2.14 3.60
C VAL A 139 7.11 -1.65 4.98
N ASN A 140 7.64 -0.43 5.03
CA ASN A 140 8.07 0.26 6.25
C ASN A 140 7.01 1.22 6.79
N VAL A 141 6.26 1.85 5.88
CA VAL A 141 5.27 2.88 6.20
C VAL A 141 3.99 2.63 5.42
N ILE A 142 2.86 2.66 6.10
CA ILE A 142 1.53 2.65 5.50
C ILE A 142 0.93 4.04 5.67
N CYS A 143 0.76 4.77 4.58
CA CYS A 143 0.00 6.01 4.54
C CYS A 143 -1.47 5.65 4.30
N SER A 144 -2.31 5.85 5.30
CA SER A 144 -3.72 5.47 5.21
C SER A 144 -4.61 6.70 5.08
N ASP A 145 -5.46 6.72 4.04
CA ASP A 145 -6.58 7.65 4.05
C ASP A 145 -7.54 7.33 5.18
N LYS A 146 -8.21 8.35 5.70
CA LYS A 146 -9.17 8.20 6.79
C LYS A 146 -10.50 7.63 6.30
N THR A 147 -11.13 8.35 5.37
CA THR A 147 -12.51 8.13 4.96
C THR A 147 -12.64 6.86 4.13
N GLY A 148 -13.60 5.98 4.48
CA GLY A 148 -13.84 4.72 3.77
C GLY A 148 -12.78 3.63 4.00
N THR A 149 -11.61 4.00 4.53
CA THR A 149 -10.51 3.08 4.84
C THR A 149 -10.41 2.81 6.34
N ILE A 150 -10.03 3.82 7.14
CA ILE A 150 -9.98 3.75 8.61
C ILE A 150 -11.38 3.77 9.19
N THR A 151 -12.27 4.58 8.60
CA THR A 151 -13.67 4.75 9.01
C THR A 151 -14.61 3.98 8.11
N LYS A 152 -15.85 3.82 8.56
CA LYS A 152 -16.89 3.10 7.80
C LYS A 152 -17.43 3.86 6.59
N ASN A 153 -17.17 5.17 6.49
CA ASN A 153 -17.82 6.08 5.55
C ASN A 153 -19.37 6.10 5.72
N GLU A 154 -19.83 5.82 6.93
CA GLU A 154 -21.23 5.88 7.33
C GLU A 154 -21.46 7.12 8.19
N MET A 155 -21.48 8.27 7.53
CA MET A 155 -21.64 9.53 8.21
C MET A 155 -23.04 9.73 8.74
N THR A 156 -23.16 10.16 10.01
CA THR A 156 -24.41 10.51 10.66
C THR A 156 -24.29 11.83 11.42
N VAL A 157 -25.35 12.65 11.41
CA VAL A 157 -25.41 13.87 12.24
C VAL A 157 -25.74 13.41 13.67
N THR A 158 -24.94 13.84 14.65
CA THR A 158 -25.14 13.49 16.06
C THR A 158 -25.59 14.67 16.90
N ASP A 159 -25.14 15.87 16.55
CA ASP A 159 -25.47 17.10 17.27
C ASP A 159 -25.71 18.26 16.30
N PHE A 160 -26.43 19.25 16.75
CA PHE A 160 -26.63 20.50 16.02
C PHE A 160 -26.58 21.71 16.99
N CYS A 161 -26.36 22.88 16.40
CA CYS A 161 -26.35 24.15 17.15
C CYS A 161 -27.25 25.16 16.45
N ILE A 162 -28.14 25.78 17.20
CA ILE A 162 -29.00 26.87 16.78
C ILE A 162 -28.81 28.05 17.78
N GLY A 163 -28.64 29.26 17.24
CA GLY A 163 -28.10 30.34 18.05
C GLY A 163 -26.74 29.97 18.60
N TYR A 164 -26.59 29.95 19.93
CA TYR A 164 -25.37 29.50 20.62
C TYR A 164 -25.57 28.22 21.45
N HIS A 165 -26.73 27.54 21.27
CA HIS A 165 -27.11 26.37 22.04
C HIS A 165 -26.89 25.08 21.25
N THR A 166 -26.17 24.13 21.87
CA THR A 166 -25.89 22.82 21.30
C THR A 166 -26.88 21.77 21.80
N HIS A 167 -27.40 20.97 20.87
CA HIS A 167 -28.39 19.93 21.14
C HIS A 167 -28.02 18.61 20.46
N PRO A 168 -28.29 17.44 21.08
CA PRO A 168 -28.19 16.16 20.40
C PRO A 168 -29.34 16.01 19.39
N VAL A 169 -29.11 15.26 18.30
CA VAL A 169 -30.08 15.02 17.23
C VAL A 169 -31.41 14.47 17.76
N SER A 170 -31.40 13.68 18.86
CA SER A 170 -32.61 13.13 19.46
C SER A 170 -33.67 14.19 19.85
N LYS A 171 -33.25 15.43 20.09
CA LYS A 171 -34.15 16.55 20.39
C LYS A 171 -34.64 17.31 19.17
N ALA A 172 -34.17 16.99 17.96
CA ALA A 172 -34.45 17.76 16.76
C ALA A 172 -35.96 17.78 16.41
N ALA A 173 -36.62 16.62 16.52
CA ALA A 173 -38.06 16.49 16.22
C ALA A 173 -38.96 17.25 17.24
N GLU A 174 -38.53 17.36 18.49
CA GLU A 174 -39.24 18.14 19.51
C GLU A 174 -39.06 19.65 19.30
N LEU A 175 -37.85 20.07 18.98
CA LEU A 175 -37.48 21.48 18.83
C LEU A 175 -38.02 22.10 17.55
N VAL A 176 -38.38 21.32 16.52
CA VAL A 176 -38.89 21.88 15.23
C VAL A 176 -40.20 22.62 15.40
N ASP A 177 -41.08 22.16 16.29
CA ASP A 177 -42.37 22.80 16.56
C ASP A 177 -42.28 24.01 17.50
N GLN A 178 -41.21 24.06 18.31
CA GLN A 178 -40.98 25.06 19.34
C GLN A 178 -40.07 26.21 18.87
N THR A 179 -39.22 25.97 17.89
CA THR A 179 -38.11 26.86 17.53
C THR A 179 -38.08 27.10 16.03
N PRO A 180 -38.49 28.31 15.54
CA PRO A 180 -38.52 28.63 14.11
C PRO A 180 -37.16 28.41 13.42
N THR A 181 -36.04 28.65 14.14
CA THR A 181 -34.69 28.46 13.61
C THR A 181 -34.38 26.99 13.36
N MET A 182 -34.95 26.06 14.15
CA MET A 182 -34.80 24.64 13.89
C MET A 182 -35.49 24.20 12.59
N ALA A 183 -36.69 24.68 12.36
CA ALA A 183 -37.39 24.43 11.07
C ALA A 183 -36.61 25.02 9.90
N ARG A 184 -35.96 26.17 10.10
CA ARG A 184 -35.09 26.82 9.09
C ARG A 184 -33.82 26.00 8.84
N LEU A 185 -33.17 25.49 9.89
CA LEU A 185 -31.99 24.61 9.79
C LEU A 185 -32.33 23.32 9.03
N ALA A 186 -33.46 22.68 9.35
CA ALA A 186 -33.93 21.48 8.65
C ALA A 186 -34.21 21.78 7.17
N MET A 187 -34.84 22.90 6.87
CA MET A 187 -35.09 23.34 5.48
C MET A 187 -33.78 23.53 4.71
N LEU A 188 -32.80 24.26 5.27
CA LEU A 188 -31.50 24.46 4.61
C LEU A 188 -30.79 23.12 4.40
N SER A 189 -30.84 22.21 5.37
CA SER A 189 -30.23 20.88 5.31
C SER A 189 -30.82 20.01 4.18
N GLY A 190 -32.12 20.14 3.92
CA GLY A 190 -32.81 19.39 2.85
C GLY A 190 -32.67 20.01 1.46
N VAL A 191 -32.64 21.37 1.38
CA VAL A 191 -32.63 22.11 0.11
C VAL A 191 -31.22 22.38 -0.38
N CYS A 192 -30.27 22.77 0.50
CA CYS A 192 -28.86 22.91 0.17
C CYS A 192 -28.14 21.57 0.21
N ASN A 193 -28.54 20.65 -0.66
CA ASN A 193 -28.07 19.27 -0.63
C ASN A 193 -28.14 18.64 -2.03
N ALA A 194 -27.07 17.97 -2.44
CA ALA A 194 -26.99 17.24 -3.71
C ALA A 194 -27.47 15.79 -3.62
N GLY A 195 -27.66 15.26 -2.40
CA GLY A 195 -28.13 13.89 -2.20
C GLY A 195 -29.59 13.70 -2.66
N GLU A 196 -29.90 12.49 -3.13
CA GLU A 196 -31.24 12.10 -3.57
C GLU A 196 -31.61 10.71 -3.02
N PHE A 197 -32.84 10.57 -2.50
CA PHE A 197 -33.34 9.26 -2.08
C PHE A 197 -33.66 8.36 -3.27
N ASP A 198 -33.19 7.14 -3.21
CA ASP A 198 -33.57 6.10 -4.16
C ASP A 198 -35.08 5.82 -4.08
N ALA A 199 -35.75 5.94 -5.22
CA ALA A 199 -37.18 5.73 -5.33
C ALA A 199 -37.62 4.33 -4.88
N SER A 200 -36.76 3.32 -5.07
CA SER A 200 -37.03 1.92 -4.70
C SER A 200 -37.06 1.65 -3.19
N THR A 201 -36.56 2.61 -2.38
CA THR A 201 -36.44 2.44 -0.93
C THR A 201 -37.30 3.42 -0.11
N ARG A 202 -38.20 4.19 -0.76
CA ARG A 202 -39.03 5.20 -0.09
C ARG A 202 -39.94 4.65 0.99
N ASP A 203 -40.44 3.42 0.82
CA ASP A 203 -41.34 2.76 1.75
C ASP A 203 -40.65 2.14 2.99
N LYS A 204 -39.29 2.19 3.00
CA LYS A 204 -38.53 1.69 4.12
C LYS A 204 -38.38 2.72 5.23
N PRO A 205 -38.12 2.26 6.49
CA PRO A 205 -37.69 3.17 7.57
C PRO A 205 -36.55 4.08 7.12
N ILE A 206 -36.50 5.31 7.62
CA ILE A 206 -35.49 6.32 7.20
C ILE A 206 -34.07 5.77 7.24
N ALA A 207 -33.71 5.02 8.30
CA ALA A 207 -32.37 4.44 8.48
C ALA A 207 -31.98 3.43 7.38
N GLU A 208 -32.95 2.82 6.69
CA GLU A 208 -32.73 1.81 5.64
C GLU A 208 -32.86 2.37 4.22
N ARG A 209 -33.18 3.66 4.10
CA ARG A 209 -33.33 4.30 2.79
C ARG A 209 -31.98 4.51 2.15
N LYS A 210 -31.86 4.12 0.89
CA LYS A 210 -30.67 4.42 0.10
C LYS A 210 -30.71 5.86 -0.38
N VAL A 211 -29.56 6.54 -0.25
CA VAL A 211 -29.36 7.90 -0.73
C VAL A 211 -28.16 7.90 -1.70
N HIS A 212 -28.37 8.42 -2.88
CA HIS A 212 -27.31 8.70 -3.85
C HIS A 212 -26.69 10.07 -3.56
N GLY A 213 -25.37 10.17 -3.61
CA GLY A 213 -24.61 11.39 -3.33
C GLY A 213 -23.44 11.17 -2.39
N ASP A 214 -22.72 12.26 -2.09
CA ASP A 214 -21.61 12.27 -1.13
C ASP A 214 -22.08 11.85 0.28
N ALA A 215 -21.19 11.20 1.05
CA ALA A 215 -21.50 10.73 2.40
C ALA A 215 -21.92 11.87 3.36
N THR A 216 -21.34 13.06 3.21
CA THR A 216 -21.68 14.25 3.99
C THR A 216 -23.10 14.73 3.63
N ASP A 217 -23.40 14.77 2.33
CA ASP A 217 -24.72 15.16 1.83
C ASP A 217 -25.79 14.15 2.27
N ARG A 218 -25.46 12.85 2.24
CA ARG A 218 -26.32 11.78 2.77
C ARG A 218 -26.66 12.00 4.24
N ALA A 219 -25.66 12.27 5.08
CA ALA A 219 -25.85 12.49 6.52
C ALA A 219 -26.78 13.68 6.80
N VAL A 220 -26.53 14.82 6.12
CA VAL A 220 -27.33 16.05 6.26
C VAL A 220 -28.75 15.87 5.70
N LEU A 221 -28.91 15.12 4.60
CA LEU A 221 -30.23 14.83 4.03
C LEU A 221 -31.06 13.91 4.94
N MET A 222 -30.44 12.87 5.51
CA MET A 222 -31.08 11.98 6.47
C MET A 222 -31.50 12.74 7.74
N PHE A 223 -30.67 13.66 8.23
CA PHE A 223 -31.01 14.55 9.33
C PHE A 223 -32.24 15.40 9.01
N ALA A 224 -32.28 16.03 7.83
CA ALA A 224 -33.43 16.82 7.39
C ALA A 224 -34.69 15.98 7.27
N GLU A 225 -34.62 14.77 6.67
CA GLU A 225 -35.75 13.84 6.50
C GLU A 225 -36.33 13.38 7.83
N GLY A 226 -35.46 13.17 8.86
CA GLY A 226 -35.89 12.82 10.21
C GLY A 226 -36.70 13.90 10.94
N ILE A 227 -36.65 15.16 10.45
CA ILE A 227 -37.33 16.30 11.04
C ILE A 227 -38.55 16.70 10.18
N MET A 228 -38.31 16.84 8.87
CA MET A 228 -39.33 17.28 7.90
C MET A 228 -39.12 16.53 6.58
N PRO A 229 -40.19 15.98 5.95
CA PRO A 229 -40.05 15.28 4.68
C PRO A 229 -39.39 16.15 3.60
N THR A 230 -38.24 15.74 3.13
CA THR A 230 -37.40 16.51 2.20
C THR A 230 -38.08 16.69 0.83
N ALA A 231 -38.89 15.71 0.42
CA ALA A 231 -39.70 15.83 -0.80
C ALA A 231 -40.65 17.05 -0.73
N ARG A 232 -41.27 17.30 0.43
CA ARG A 232 -42.10 18.48 0.66
C ARG A 232 -41.28 19.78 0.68
N LEU A 233 -40.12 19.74 1.34
CA LEU A 233 -39.24 20.93 1.37
C LEU A 233 -38.78 21.32 -0.03
N ARG A 234 -38.39 20.38 -0.86
CA ARG A 234 -37.93 20.62 -2.24
C ARG A 234 -39.05 21.00 -3.20
N SER A 235 -40.29 20.59 -2.92
CA SER A 235 -41.44 21.07 -3.70
C SER A 235 -41.83 22.51 -3.38
N LEU A 236 -41.59 22.94 -2.13
CA LEU A 236 -41.84 24.33 -1.71
C LEU A 236 -40.70 25.28 -2.15
N TRP A 237 -39.46 24.80 -2.07
CA TRP A 237 -38.26 25.56 -2.40
C TRP A 237 -37.60 24.98 -3.64
N ARG A 238 -38.01 25.48 -4.81
CA ARG A 238 -37.47 25.05 -6.10
C ARG A 238 -36.06 25.57 -6.31
N THR A 239 -35.09 24.70 -6.60
CA THR A 239 -33.73 25.07 -6.96
C THR A 239 -33.71 25.78 -8.31
N VAL A 240 -33.14 26.98 -8.33
CA VAL A 240 -32.93 27.80 -9.53
C VAL A 240 -31.53 27.55 -10.10
N HIS A 241 -30.51 27.51 -9.22
CA HIS A 241 -29.13 27.26 -9.59
C HIS A 241 -28.37 26.63 -8.41
N ARG A 242 -27.41 25.76 -8.70
CA ARG A 242 -26.61 25.10 -7.69
C ARG A 242 -25.14 25.12 -8.10
N ILE A 243 -24.27 25.45 -7.15
CA ILE A 243 -22.83 25.32 -7.25
C ILE A 243 -22.41 24.20 -6.29
N ASP A 244 -21.98 23.10 -6.85
CA ASP A 244 -21.63 21.93 -6.06
C ASP A 244 -20.34 22.14 -5.24
N PHE A 245 -20.15 21.33 -4.21
CA PHE A 245 -18.97 21.39 -3.36
C PHE A 245 -17.69 21.15 -4.16
N ASN A 246 -16.67 21.98 -3.94
CA ASN A 246 -15.34 21.69 -4.42
C ASN A 246 -14.29 21.86 -3.30
N SER A 247 -13.19 21.13 -3.42
CA SER A 247 -12.13 21.08 -2.40
C SER A 247 -11.38 22.42 -2.24
N LYS A 248 -11.45 23.31 -3.21
CA LYS A 248 -10.81 24.63 -3.18
C LYS A 248 -11.63 25.61 -2.33
N ASN A 249 -12.93 25.71 -2.60
CA ASN A 249 -13.83 26.63 -1.91
C ASN A 249 -14.34 26.06 -0.58
N LYS A 250 -14.46 24.75 -0.45
CA LYS A 250 -14.93 24.00 0.76
C LYS A 250 -16.36 24.36 1.20
N PHE A 251 -17.20 24.76 0.28
CA PHE A 251 -18.63 25.01 0.49
C PHE A 251 -19.43 24.66 -0.77
N MET A 252 -20.74 24.44 -0.58
CA MET A 252 -21.75 24.28 -1.60
C MET A 252 -22.76 25.42 -1.49
N VAL A 253 -23.22 25.94 -2.62
CA VAL A 253 -24.25 26.98 -2.69
C VAL A 253 -25.47 26.43 -3.41
N ASN A 254 -26.67 26.75 -2.92
CA ASN A 254 -27.89 26.51 -3.64
C ASN A 254 -28.76 27.77 -3.63
N VAL A 255 -29.21 28.17 -4.79
CA VAL A 255 -30.13 29.31 -4.99
C VAL A 255 -31.51 28.73 -5.22
N CYS A 256 -32.46 29.09 -4.38
CA CYS A 256 -33.82 28.58 -4.43
C CYS A 256 -34.87 29.67 -4.35
N GLN A 257 -36.05 29.35 -4.86
CA GLN A 257 -37.22 30.24 -4.88
C GLN A 257 -38.40 29.51 -4.23
N ASN A 258 -39.16 30.24 -3.40
CA ASN A 258 -40.39 29.72 -2.83
C ASN A 258 -41.52 29.86 -3.85
N ASP A 259 -42.04 28.72 -4.33
CA ASP A 259 -43.11 28.75 -5.34
C ASP A 259 -44.48 29.20 -4.77
N ASN A 260 -44.70 29.10 -3.43
CA ASN A 260 -45.94 29.55 -2.77
C ASN A 260 -45.95 31.03 -2.40
N ASP A 261 -44.79 31.68 -2.31
CA ASP A 261 -44.66 33.09 -2.01
C ASP A 261 -43.56 33.73 -2.87
N PRO A 262 -43.90 34.08 -4.12
CA PRO A 262 -42.92 34.71 -5.03
C PRO A 262 -42.42 36.07 -4.55
N GLN A 263 -43.12 36.70 -3.56
CA GLN A 263 -42.71 38.00 -3.01
C GLN A 263 -41.54 37.88 -2.02
N GLN A 264 -41.31 36.71 -1.45
CA GLN A 264 -40.13 36.44 -0.59
C GLN A 264 -38.82 36.49 -1.36
N GLY A 265 -38.85 36.61 -2.69
CA GLY A 265 -37.63 36.70 -3.50
C GLY A 265 -36.86 35.39 -3.63
N ILE A 266 -35.62 35.56 -4.02
CA ILE A 266 -34.67 34.43 -4.19
C ILE A 266 -33.86 34.27 -2.89
N LEU A 267 -33.73 33.04 -2.41
CA LEU A 267 -32.92 32.70 -1.23
C LEU A 267 -31.64 31.98 -1.67
N LEU A 268 -30.49 32.56 -1.34
CA LEU A 268 -29.21 31.90 -1.42
C LEU A 268 -28.97 31.14 -0.13
N THR A 269 -28.73 29.85 -0.25
CA THR A 269 -28.39 28.95 0.86
C THR A 269 -26.98 28.38 0.67
N ILE A 270 -26.23 28.24 1.74
CA ILE A 270 -24.85 27.77 1.70
C ILE A 270 -24.61 26.78 2.84
N LYS A 271 -23.84 25.73 2.56
CA LYS A 271 -23.30 24.85 3.56
C LYS A 271 -21.82 24.61 3.31
N GLY A 272 -21.01 24.53 4.34
CA GLY A 272 -19.59 24.27 4.19
C GLY A 272 -18.78 24.30 5.48
N ALA A 273 -17.47 24.35 5.32
CA ALA A 273 -16.53 24.37 6.43
C ALA A 273 -16.65 25.66 7.25
N PRO A 274 -16.83 25.57 8.59
CA PRO A 274 -17.03 26.76 9.43
C PRO A 274 -15.86 27.74 9.38
N ASP A 275 -14.62 27.26 9.29
CA ASP A 275 -13.42 28.09 9.18
C ASP A 275 -13.40 29.01 7.94
N ILE A 276 -14.12 28.63 6.87
CA ILE A 276 -14.28 29.45 5.67
C ILE A 276 -15.51 30.35 5.74
N LEU A 277 -16.62 29.83 6.30
CA LEU A 277 -17.91 30.52 6.22
C LEU A 277 -18.15 31.47 7.37
N ILE A 278 -17.56 31.29 8.55
CA ILE A 278 -17.77 32.16 9.71
C ILE A 278 -17.38 33.63 9.42
N GLY A 279 -16.28 33.82 8.67
CA GLY A 279 -15.81 35.12 8.24
C GLY A 279 -16.75 35.82 7.25
N LYS A 280 -17.63 35.07 6.57
CA LYS A 280 -18.60 35.58 5.57
C LYS A 280 -19.96 35.91 6.16
N CYS A 281 -20.22 35.48 7.41
CA CYS A 281 -21.47 35.78 8.12
C CYS A 281 -21.34 37.09 8.90
N SER A 282 -22.30 37.99 8.70
CA SER A 282 -22.44 39.27 9.44
C SER A 282 -23.52 39.20 10.51
N THR A 283 -24.47 38.28 10.37
CA THR A 283 -25.60 38.10 11.28
C THR A 283 -25.79 36.62 11.60
N TYR A 284 -26.53 36.34 12.67
CA TYR A 284 -26.97 34.97 13.01
C TYR A 284 -28.46 34.98 13.35
N MET A 285 -29.11 33.84 13.23
CA MET A 285 -30.51 33.65 13.61
C MET A 285 -30.55 33.07 15.03
N ASP A 286 -31.23 33.72 15.95
CA ASP A 286 -31.44 33.25 17.31
C ASP A 286 -32.50 32.13 17.35
N GLN A 287 -32.81 31.58 18.51
CA GLN A 287 -33.78 30.48 18.65
C GLN A 287 -35.19 30.86 18.21
N ASN A 288 -35.56 32.12 18.37
CA ASN A 288 -36.89 32.63 18.03
C ASN A 288 -37.07 32.95 16.53
N GLY A 289 -35.98 32.83 15.75
CA GLY A 289 -35.99 33.16 14.32
C GLY A 289 -35.61 34.62 14.02
N ASP A 290 -35.27 35.41 15.03
CA ASP A 290 -34.87 36.79 14.86
C ASP A 290 -33.41 36.91 14.38
N ILE A 291 -33.15 37.86 13.47
CA ILE A 291 -31.80 38.07 12.94
C ILE A 291 -31.06 39.07 13.79
N GLN A 292 -29.95 38.62 14.41
CA GLN A 292 -29.09 39.39 15.29
C GLN A 292 -27.73 39.64 14.63
N GLU A 293 -27.01 40.68 15.04
CA GLU A 293 -25.66 40.96 14.56
C GLU A 293 -24.67 39.95 15.13
N LEU A 294 -23.80 39.36 14.27
CA LEU A 294 -22.74 38.45 14.66
C LEU A 294 -21.46 39.22 14.96
N GLY A 295 -21.35 39.75 16.18
CA GLY A 295 -20.14 40.44 16.66
C GLY A 295 -18.97 39.47 16.93
N ASN A 296 -17.83 40.02 17.34
CA ASN A 296 -16.62 39.25 17.62
C ASN A 296 -16.82 38.23 18.75
N GLU A 297 -17.59 38.55 19.77
CA GLU A 297 -17.92 37.63 20.88
C GLU A 297 -18.72 36.42 20.36
N GLY A 298 -19.76 36.64 19.55
CA GLY A 298 -20.53 35.56 18.96
C GLY A 298 -19.69 34.65 18.05
N ARG A 299 -18.77 35.23 17.27
CA ARG A 299 -17.81 34.46 16.44
C ARG A 299 -16.93 33.56 17.33
N SER A 300 -16.41 34.07 18.43
CA SER A 300 -15.58 33.31 19.38
C SER A 300 -16.35 32.15 20.00
N VAL A 301 -17.65 32.34 20.34
CA VAL A 301 -18.49 31.27 20.87
C VAL A 301 -18.68 30.15 19.82
N ILE A 302 -18.98 30.51 18.57
CA ILE A 302 -19.13 29.54 17.49
C ILE A 302 -17.83 28.79 17.22
N GLU A 303 -16.69 29.47 17.25
CA GLU A 303 -15.37 28.82 17.14
C GLU A 303 -15.09 27.86 18.29
N THR A 304 -15.48 28.22 19.49
CA THR A 304 -15.34 27.36 20.67
C THR A 304 -16.18 26.08 20.51
N ILE A 305 -17.43 26.21 20.04
CA ILE A 305 -18.31 25.06 19.76
C ILE A 305 -17.69 24.18 18.67
N LYS A 306 -17.25 24.79 17.56
CA LYS A 306 -16.56 24.09 16.46
C LYS A 306 -15.33 23.33 16.99
N ASN A 307 -14.46 23.98 17.75
CA ASN A 307 -13.24 23.37 18.25
C ASN A 307 -13.54 22.23 19.24
N ARG A 308 -14.53 22.39 20.13
CA ARG A 308 -14.99 21.35 21.04
C ARG A 308 -15.50 20.12 20.28
N TRP A 309 -16.33 20.29 19.27
CA TRP A 309 -16.84 19.17 18.47
C TRP A 309 -15.73 18.52 17.61
N SER A 310 -14.84 19.34 17.04
CA SER A 310 -13.70 18.83 16.30
C SER A 310 -12.72 18.03 17.17
N SER A 311 -12.49 18.45 18.41
CA SER A 311 -11.67 17.68 19.38
C SER A 311 -12.32 16.35 19.81
N GLN A 312 -13.63 16.21 19.60
CA GLN A 312 -14.37 14.94 19.77
C GLN A 312 -14.43 14.09 18.49
N GLY A 313 -13.62 14.41 17.48
CA GLY A 313 -13.61 13.67 16.20
C GLY A 313 -14.76 13.98 15.25
N LYS A 314 -15.62 14.98 15.58
CA LYS A 314 -16.79 15.32 14.76
C LYS A 314 -16.42 16.29 13.63
N ARG A 315 -16.94 16.03 12.45
CA ARG A 315 -16.89 16.99 11.32
C ARG A 315 -18.00 18.01 11.49
N VAL A 316 -17.67 19.29 11.50
CA VAL A 316 -18.64 20.37 11.69
C VAL A 316 -18.93 21.05 10.35
N LEU A 317 -20.21 21.22 10.03
CA LEU A 317 -20.69 22.01 8.91
C LEU A 317 -21.47 23.20 9.42
N LEU A 318 -21.26 24.34 8.76
CA LEU A 318 -22.01 25.58 8.96
C LEU A 318 -23.05 25.73 7.84
N LEU A 319 -24.27 26.05 8.22
CA LEU A 319 -25.37 26.39 7.30
C LEU A 319 -25.75 27.86 7.48
N ALA A 320 -25.78 28.57 6.37
CA ALA A 320 -26.15 29.99 6.34
C ALA A 320 -27.04 30.30 5.14
N GLN A 321 -27.65 31.47 5.16
CA GLN A 321 -28.52 31.94 4.12
C GLN A 321 -28.35 33.45 3.87
N LYS A 322 -28.82 33.90 2.69
CA LYS A 322 -28.92 35.33 2.34
C LYS A 322 -30.07 35.53 1.41
N PRO A 323 -31.06 36.37 1.74
CA PRO A 323 -32.08 36.78 0.76
C PRO A 323 -31.43 37.63 -0.33
N LEU A 324 -31.72 37.32 -1.58
CA LEU A 324 -31.24 38.08 -2.73
C LEU A 324 -32.41 38.92 -3.29
N SER A 325 -32.13 40.17 -3.65
CA SER A 325 -33.03 40.98 -4.43
C SER A 325 -33.32 40.32 -5.78
N GLN A 326 -34.49 40.57 -6.41
CA GLN A 326 -34.83 40.01 -7.71
C GLN A 326 -33.70 40.25 -8.72
N VAL A 327 -33.10 39.17 -9.20
CA VAL A 327 -32.02 39.21 -10.17
C VAL A 327 -32.63 39.14 -11.57
N LYS A 328 -32.34 40.10 -12.40
CA LYS A 328 -32.76 40.13 -13.82
C LYS A 328 -31.95 39.16 -14.71
N LEU A 329 -30.95 38.48 -14.15
CA LEU A 329 -30.11 37.54 -14.87
C LEU A 329 -30.78 36.16 -14.94
N ASN A 330 -30.83 35.59 -16.14
CA ASN A 330 -31.37 34.25 -16.35
C ASN A 330 -30.21 33.21 -16.29
N PRO A 331 -30.19 32.28 -15.32
CA PRO A 331 -29.12 31.31 -15.19
C PRO A 331 -28.97 30.38 -16.42
N LYS A 332 -30.03 30.22 -17.22
CA LYS A 332 -30.01 29.42 -18.45
C LYS A 332 -29.40 30.13 -19.65
N GLU A 333 -29.48 31.46 -19.70
CA GLU A 333 -28.99 32.27 -20.83
C GLU A 333 -27.53 32.72 -20.62
N GLN A 334 -27.14 33.00 -19.38
CA GLN A 334 -25.81 33.52 -19.03
C GLN A 334 -25.25 32.80 -17.77
N PRO A 335 -24.94 31.52 -17.85
CA PRO A 335 -24.58 30.72 -16.66
C PRO A 335 -23.33 31.25 -15.95
N GLN A 336 -22.28 31.62 -16.66
CA GLN A 336 -21.02 32.10 -16.07
C GLN A 336 -21.21 33.46 -15.34
N VAL A 337 -21.90 34.41 -15.96
CA VAL A 337 -22.17 35.71 -15.34
C VAL A 337 -23.07 35.57 -14.12
N TYR A 338 -24.01 34.63 -14.16
CA TYR A 338 -24.87 34.33 -13.03
C TYR A 338 -24.07 33.70 -11.87
N GLU A 339 -23.14 32.79 -12.17
CA GLU A 339 -22.27 32.17 -11.17
C GLU A 339 -21.32 33.19 -10.52
N GLU A 340 -20.70 34.09 -11.29
CA GLU A 340 -19.89 35.20 -10.77
C GLU A 340 -20.71 36.12 -9.85
N TYR A 341 -21.95 36.45 -10.22
CA TYR A 341 -22.85 37.24 -9.39
C TYR A 341 -23.14 36.52 -8.06
N ILE A 342 -23.46 35.20 -8.10
CA ILE A 342 -23.72 34.40 -6.92
C ILE A 342 -22.48 34.35 -6.04
N MET A 343 -21.32 34.07 -6.59
CA MET A 343 -20.05 34.01 -5.85
C MET A 343 -19.68 35.35 -5.22
N GLY A 344 -19.97 36.49 -5.88
CA GLY A 344 -19.85 37.82 -5.33
C GLY A 344 -20.74 38.04 -4.09
N ASN A 345 -21.94 37.48 -4.08
CA ASN A 345 -22.87 37.59 -2.93
C ASN A 345 -22.49 36.67 -1.76
N VAL A 346 -21.74 35.59 -1.99
CA VAL A 346 -21.23 34.67 -0.94
C VAL A 346 -20.10 35.31 -0.14
N THR A 347 -19.45 36.36 -0.63
CA THR A 347 -18.26 36.94 0.02
C THR A 347 -18.56 37.58 1.39
N SER A 348 -19.76 38.10 1.61
CA SER A 348 -20.14 38.74 2.87
C SER A 348 -21.68 38.87 3.01
N GLY A 349 -22.11 39.23 4.22
CA GLY A 349 -23.51 39.51 4.50
C GLY A 349 -24.41 38.29 4.59
N MET A 350 -23.83 37.11 4.94
CA MET A 350 -24.58 35.89 5.20
C MET A 350 -25.16 35.89 6.63
N THR A 351 -26.33 35.27 6.79
CA THR A 351 -26.93 34.99 8.11
C THR A 351 -26.67 33.56 8.50
N LEU A 352 -25.92 33.34 9.56
CA LEU A 352 -25.70 32.01 10.16
C LEU A 352 -27.04 31.50 10.70
N VAL A 353 -27.45 30.29 10.28
CA VAL A 353 -28.65 29.61 10.79
C VAL A 353 -28.30 28.57 11.82
N GLY A 354 -27.24 27.78 11.59
CA GLY A 354 -26.80 26.81 12.56
C GLY A 354 -25.59 26.01 12.11
N LEU A 355 -25.17 25.14 13.02
CA LEU A 355 -24.11 24.15 12.79
C LEU A 355 -24.67 22.74 12.93
N VAL A 356 -24.14 21.82 12.17
CA VAL A 356 -24.39 20.38 12.35
C VAL A 356 -23.06 19.64 12.55
N ALA A 357 -23.02 18.71 13.48
CA ALA A 357 -21.86 17.88 13.76
C ALA A 357 -22.11 16.48 13.25
N ILE A 358 -21.21 16.01 12.40
CA ILE A 358 -21.28 14.72 11.72
C ILE A 358 -20.16 13.83 12.26
N VAL A 359 -20.49 12.59 12.55
CA VAL A 359 -19.54 11.56 12.95
C VAL A 359 -19.39 10.54 11.83
N ASP A 360 -18.15 10.17 11.55
CA ASP A 360 -17.77 9.03 10.73
C ASP A 360 -16.94 8.10 11.62
N PRO A 361 -17.58 7.11 12.24
CA PRO A 361 -16.93 6.30 13.26
C PRO A 361 -15.80 5.43 12.67
N PRO A 362 -14.70 5.24 13.40
CA PRO A 362 -13.69 4.29 12.99
C PRO A 362 -14.27 2.87 12.93
N ARG A 363 -13.67 2.04 12.10
CA ARG A 363 -14.00 0.61 12.06
C ARG A 363 -13.60 -0.04 13.38
N PRO A 364 -14.41 -0.95 13.93
CA PRO A 364 -14.16 -1.53 15.25
C PRO A 364 -12.84 -2.32 15.33
N GLU A 365 -12.38 -2.87 14.22
CA GLU A 365 -11.15 -3.64 14.12
C GLU A 365 -9.87 -2.77 14.08
N MET A 366 -9.98 -1.44 13.87
CA MET A 366 -8.83 -0.58 13.58
C MET A 366 -7.79 -0.53 14.68
N THR A 367 -8.19 -0.45 15.93
CA THR A 367 -7.25 -0.39 17.07
C THR A 367 -6.37 -1.64 17.14
N GLU A 368 -6.96 -2.82 16.88
CA GLU A 368 -6.22 -4.09 16.85
C GLU A 368 -5.29 -4.17 15.64
N VAL A 369 -5.76 -3.76 14.47
CA VAL A 369 -4.96 -3.69 13.23
C VAL A 369 -3.75 -2.78 13.41
N VAL A 370 -3.97 -1.57 13.94
CA VAL A 370 -2.88 -0.60 14.21
C VAL A 370 -1.87 -1.18 15.20
N ARG A 371 -2.34 -1.79 16.28
CA ARG A 371 -1.49 -2.41 17.30
C ARG A 371 -0.61 -3.52 16.68
N THR A 372 -1.20 -4.40 15.88
CA THR A 372 -0.50 -5.50 15.24
C THR A 372 0.54 -5.02 14.23
N LEU A 373 0.19 -4.04 13.39
CA LEU A 373 1.13 -3.48 12.39
C LEU A 373 2.28 -2.71 13.07
N LYS A 374 2.01 -1.96 14.13
CA LYS A 374 3.07 -1.32 14.94
C LYS A 374 3.97 -2.35 15.62
N GLY A 375 3.41 -3.45 16.16
CA GLY A 375 4.16 -4.58 16.69
C GLY A 375 5.04 -5.23 15.64
N ALA A 376 4.60 -5.26 14.39
CA ALA A 376 5.36 -5.71 13.23
C ALA A 376 6.42 -4.69 12.74
N GLY A 377 6.64 -3.57 13.45
CA GLY A 377 7.60 -2.53 13.11
C GLY A 377 7.18 -1.66 11.90
N ILE A 378 5.91 -1.67 11.53
CA ILE A 378 5.38 -0.86 10.42
C ILE A 378 4.80 0.43 11.00
N ARG A 379 5.23 1.57 10.48
CA ARG A 379 4.69 2.88 10.85
C ARG A 379 3.39 3.13 10.10
N ILE A 380 2.39 3.69 10.79
CA ILE A 380 1.11 4.02 10.19
C ILE A 380 0.93 5.53 10.28
N PHE A 381 0.80 6.17 9.12
CA PHE A 381 0.56 7.59 8.96
C PHE A 381 -0.86 7.81 8.42
N MET A 382 -1.64 8.64 9.12
CA MET A 382 -2.96 9.03 8.62
C MET A 382 -2.81 10.23 7.68
N VAL A 383 -3.45 10.15 6.51
CA VAL A 383 -3.47 11.25 5.51
C VAL A 383 -4.92 11.57 5.19
N THR A 384 -5.40 12.77 5.51
CA THR A 384 -6.82 13.11 5.35
C THR A 384 -7.07 14.55 4.94
N GLY A 385 -8.18 14.79 4.26
CA GLY A 385 -8.69 16.14 3.98
C GLY A 385 -9.38 16.83 5.16
N ASP A 386 -9.55 16.13 6.30
CA ASP A 386 -10.26 16.64 7.46
C ASP A 386 -9.48 17.72 8.23
N PHE A 387 -10.18 18.43 9.10
CA PHE A 387 -9.60 19.43 9.98
C PHE A 387 -8.61 18.82 10.97
N LYS A 388 -7.54 19.56 11.31
CA LYS A 388 -6.40 19.08 12.12
C LYS A 388 -6.83 18.44 13.46
N LEU A 389 -7.76 19.09 14.19
CA LEU A 389 -8.25 18.55 15.48
C LEU A 389 -9.09 17.29 15.32
N THR A 390 -9.93 17.22 14.29
CA THR A 390 -10.73 16.02 13.97
C THR A 390 -9.84 14.84 13.60
N ALA A 391 -8.85 15.09 12.75
CA ALA A 391 -7.90 14.07 12.33
C ALA A 391 -7.08 13.55 13.51
N LYS A 392 -6.59 14.47 14.40
CA LYS A 392 -5.88 14.12 15.63
C LYS A 392 -6.72 13.24 16.55
N ALA A 393 -7.98 13.60 16.77
CA ALA A 393 -8.89 12.86 17.66
C ALA A 393 -9.15 11.43 17.16
N ILE A 394 -9.45 11.26 15.88
CA ILE A 394 -9.69 9.95 15.26
C ILE A 394 -8.41 9.10 15.26
N ALA A 395 -7.27 9.71 14.94
CA ALA A 395 -5.99 9.00 14.95
C ALA A 395 -5.60 8.51 16.36
N ALA A 396 -5.90 9.29 17.40
CA ALA A 396 -5.70 8.90 18.80
C ALA A 396 -6.66 7.77 19.22
N GLU A 397 -7.94 7.84 18.82
CA GLU A 397 -8.92 6.80 19.08
C GLU A 397 -8.53 5.46 18.44
N CYS A 398 -7.99 5.48 17.22
CA CYS A 398 -7.48 4.29 16.54
C CYS A 398 -6.11 3.81 17.06
N GLY A 399 -5.44 4.58 17.92
CA GLY A 399 -4.10 4.28 18.40
C GLY A 399 -2.98 4.56 17.39
N ILE A 400 -3.26 5.33 16.34
CA ILE A 400 -2.27 5.72 15.33
C ILE A 400 -1.27 6.70 15.91
N ILE A 401 -1.74 7.66 16.75
CA ILE A 401 -0.88 8.60 17.47
C ILE A 401 -1.13 8.54 18.96
N SER A 402 -0.14 8.94 19.75
CA SER A 402 -0.28 9.26 21.18
C SER A 402 -1.06 10.57 21.35
N GLN A 403 -1.57 10.84 22.56
CA GLN A 403 -2.35 12.06 22.83
C GLN A 403 -1.52 13.34 22.70
N GLU A 404 -0.23 13.27 23.05
CA GLU A 404 0.73 14.35 22.86
C GLU A 404 1.37 14.22 21.47
N ALA A 405 1.26 15.27 20.66
CA ALA A 405 1.82 15.29 19.31
C ALA A 405 2.40 16.68 19.03
N ASP A 406 3.58 16.68 18.44
CA ASP A 406 4.29 17.85 17.98
C ASP A 406 3.58 18.54 16.80
N ASP A 407 3.97 19.77 16.52
CA ASP A 407 3.56 20.54 15.33
C ASP A 407 4.77 20.83 14.41
N VAL A 408 4.56 21.67 13.38
CA VAL A 408 5.60 21.99 12.40
C VAL A 408 6.84 22.66 13.04
N HIS A 409 6.68 23.40 14.12
CA HIS A 409 7.81 24.10 14.78
C HIS A 409 8.83 23.14 15.41
N ALA A 410 8.40 21.91 15.74
CA ALA A 410 9.32 20.88 16.20
C ALA A 410 10.32 20.42 15.10
N LEU A 411 10.01 20.69 13.83
CA LEU A 411 10.90 20.39 12.72
C LEU A 411 11.98 21.47 12.48
N ASP A 412 11.85 22.65 13.05
CA ASP A 412 12.79 23.77 12.90
C ASP A 412 13.97 23.69 13.89
N TYR A 413 13.89 22.80 14.88
CA TYR A 413 14.87 22.73 15.97
C TYR A 413 16.16 22.02 15.53
N ASP A 414 17.28 22.76 15.57
CA ASP A 414 18.62 22.23 15.27
C ASP A 414 19.24 21.58 16.51
N SER A 415 19.35 20.25 16.52
CA SER A 415 19.94 19.47 17.61
C SER A 415 21.46 19.68 17.78
N SER A 416 22.10 20.43 16.87
CA SER A 416 23.55 20.74 16.93
C SER A 416 23.92 21.79 17.98
N MET A 417 22.93 22.43 18.64
CA MET A 417 23.18 23.46 19.67
C MET A 417 23.16 22.95 21.14
N HIS A 418 23.14 21.66 21.36
CA HIS A 418 23.03 21.09 22.73
C HIS A 418 24.35 20.89 23.48
N GLU A 419 25.49 21.37 22.97
CA GLU A 419 26.77 21.27 23.71
C GLU A 419 27.19 22.54 24.50
N SER A 420 26.39 23.58 24.54
CA SER A 420 26.76 24.73 25.40
C SER A 420 25.55 25.50 25.95
N ASN A 421 25.41 25.43 27.24
CA ASN A 421 24.68 26.31 28.16
C ASN A 421 23.40 25.75 28.81
N GLU A 422 23.64 25.27 30.03
CA GLU A 422 22.67 25.35 31.11
C GLU A 422 22.21 26.81 31.31
N SER A 423 20.91 26.96 31.58
CA SER A 423 20.20 28.17 31.96
C SER A 423 19.69 29.08 30.84
N LYS A 424 18.41 28.84 30.47
CA LYS A 424 17.35 29.86 30.49
C LYS A 424 15.97 29.22 30.24
N GLU A 425 15.07 29.50 31.18
CA GLU A 425 13.67 29.10 31.19
C GLU A 425 12.93 29.54 29.92
N GLY A 426 12.08 28.64 29.35
CA GLY A 426 10.93 29.01 28.54
C GLY A 426 11.00 28.76 27.04
N HIS A 427 11.62 27.67 26.54
CA HIS A 427 11.35 27.18 25.16
C HIS A 427 11.20 25.66 25.15
N ALA A 428 10.21 25.19 24.41
CA ALA A 428 9.87 23.79 24.32
C ALA A 428 11.10 22.97 23.90
N THR A 429 11.65 22.25 24.88
CA THR A 429 12.69 21.25 24.64
C THR A 429 12.13 20.13 23.78
N PHE A 430 12.87 19.74 22.75
CA PHE A 430 12.65 18.49 22.02
C PHE A 430 12.69 17.37 23.07
N SER A 431 11.51 16.95 23.50
CA SER A 431 11.39 15.85 24.44
C SER A 431 11.66 14.57 23.66
N GLU A 432 12.69 13.80 24.03
CA GLU A 432 12.92 12.44 23.53
C GLU A 432 11.67 11.52 23.66
N SER A 433 10.59 12.03 24.27
CA SER A 433 9.35 11.31 24.53
C SER A 433 8.27 11.48 23.46
N THR A 434 8.30 12.53 22.61
CA THR A 434 7.24 12.75 21.63
C THR A 434 7.51 11.96 20.34
N LYS A 435 6.70 10.90 20.13
CA LYS A 435 6.80 10.01 18.95
C LYS A 435 5.84 10.40 17.83
N SER A 436 5.00 11.40 18.05
CA SER A 436 3.88 11.76 17.19
C SER A 436 4.00 13.18 16.66
N ILE A 437 3.61 13.42 15.41
CA ILE A 437 3.53 14.75 14.80
C ILE A 437 2.22 14.91 14.02
N VAL A 438 1.66 16.14 14.05
CA VAL A 438 0.43 16.47 13.29
C VAL A 438 0.67 17.71 12.43
N LEU A 439 0.62 17.55 11.11
CA LEU A 439 0.87 18.58 10.11
C LEU A 439 -0.36 18.81 9.23
N SER A 440 -0.49 20.03 8.70
CA SER A 440 -1.49 20.35 7.67
C SER A 440 -0.88 20.29 6.27
N GLY A 441 -1.71 20.14 5.22
CA GLY A 441 -1.26 20.14 3.83
C GLY A 441 -0.53 21.42 3.42
N SER A 442 -0.89 22.59 3.99
CA SER A 442 -0.19 23.83 3.76
C SER A 442 1.22 23.85 4.36
N GLU A 443 1.40 23.25 5.55
CA GLU A 443 2.70 23.12 6.20
C GLU A 443 3.60 22.17 5.39
N ILE A 444 3.06 21.03 4.94
CA ILE A 444 3.79 20.01 4.18
C ILE A 444 4.39 20.56 2.87
N ARG A 445 3.65 21.44 2.17
CA ARG A 445 4.12 22.03 0.90
C ARG A 445 5.33 22.95 1.07
N ASN A 446 5.51 23.48 2.26
CA ASN A 446 6.57 24.43 2.59
C ASN A 446 7.76 23.78 3.31
N LEU A 447 7.73 22.46 3.58
CA LEU A 447 8.82 21.76 4.24
C LEU A 447 10.07 21.71 3.35
N GLU A 448 11.21 22.04 3.92
CA GLU A 448 12.53 21.87 3.34
C GLU A 448 13.02 20.41 3.45
N ASP A 449 14.05 20.04 2.70
CA ASP A 449 14.56 18.66 2.67
C ASP A 449 15.04 18.19 4.05
N ASP A 450 15.69 19.07 4.85
CA ASP A 450 16.16 18.75 6.20
C ASP A 450 14.97 18.49 7.17
N GLN A 451 13.91 19.27 7.02
CA GLN A 451 12.68 19.07 7.81
C GLN A 451 11.98 17.75 7.44
N TRP A 452 12.01 17.36 6.16
CA TRP A 452 11.55 16.04 5.73
C TRP A 452 12.39 14.92 6.31
N ASP A 453 13.72 15.08 6.45
CA ASP A 453 14.60 14.08 7.06
C ASP A 453 14.26 13.88 8.53
N ARG A 454 13.96 14.97 9.26
CA ARG A 454 13.48 14.91 10.65
C ARG A 454 12.08 14.29 10.74
N LEU A 455 11.16 14.67 9.85
CA LEU A 455 9.81 14.09 9.80
C LEU A 455 9.85 12.57 9.61
N CYS A 456 10.78 12.07 8.81
CA CYS A 456 10.96 10.64 8.60
C CYS A 456 11.47 9.87 9.83
N GLN A 457 11.90 10.54 10.89
CA GLN A 457 12.30 9.91 12.16
C GLN A 457 11.10 9.66 13.08
N TYR A 458 10.00 10.41 12.92
CA TYR A 458 8.79 10.19 13.70
C TYR A 458 8.18 8.82 13.45
N GLN A 459 7.72 8.17 14.52
CA GLN A 459 7.05 6.86 14.45
C GLN A 459 5.58 6.99 14.05
N GLU A 460 4.97 8.13 14.37
CA GLU A 460 3.55 8.40 14.24
C GLU A 460 3.34 9.76 13.60
N ALA A 461 2.54 9.83 12.53
CA ALA A 461 2.23 11.09 11.87
C ALA A 461 0.79 11.16 11.40
N VAL A 462 0.22 12.37 11.46
CA VAL A 462 -1.08 12.71 10.92
C VAL A 462 -0.94 13.91 10.00
N PHE A 463 -1.38 13.75 8.76
CA PHE A 463 -1.41 14.78 7.76
C PHE A 463 -2.86 15.19 7.50
N ALA A 464 -3.24 16.37 7.94
CA ALA A 464 -4.59 16.90 7.88
C ALA A 464 -4.74 17.94 6.77
N ARG A 465 -5.98 18.21 6.30
CA ARG A 465 -6.26 19.20 5.25
C ARG A 465 -5.47 18.95 3.95
N CYS A 466 -5.12 17.69 3.66
CA CYS A 466 -4.41 17.31 2.46
C CYS A 466 -5.32 17.33 1.23
N ILE A 467 -4.81 17.92 0.15
CA ILE A 467 -5.36 17.78 -1.20
C ILE A 467 -4.68 16.60 -1.92
N PRO A 468 -5.15 16.11 -3.06
CA PRO A 468 -4.56 14.97 -3.77
C PRO A 468 -3.06 15.13 -4.07
N GLU A 469 -2.62 16.35 -4.41
CA GLU A 469 -1.20 16.66 -4.63
C GLU A 469 -0.35 16.47 -3.37
N ASP A 470 -0.87 16.84 -2.20
CA ASP A 470 -0.14 16.67 -0.93
C ASP A 470 0.08 15.19 -0.62
N LYS A 471 -0.93 14.33 -0.86
CA LYS A 471 -0.81 12.88 -0.72
C LYS A 471 0.32 12.33 -1.59
N LEU A 472 0.45 12.81 -2.81
CA LEU A 472 1.51 12.43 -3.73
C LEU A 472 2.89 12.94 -3.27
N ILE A 473 2.98 14.16 -2.73
CA ILE A 473 4.21 14.75 -2.18
C ILE A 473 4.71 13.92 -1.00
N ILE A 474 3.82 13.52 -0.08
CA ILE A 474 4.15 12.67 1.07
C ILE A 474 4.77 11.36 0.60
N VAL A 475 4.07 10.62 -0.26
CA VAL A 475 4.54 9.33 -0.78
C VAL A 475 5.91 9.45 -1.43
N LYS A 476 6.10 10.42 -2.33
CA LYS A 476 7.38 10.61 -3.04
C LYS A 476 8.54 10.99 -2.12
N ASN A 477 8.30 11.82 -1.10
CA ASN A 477 9.35 12.22 -0.16
C ASN A 477 9.77 11.07 0.77
N LEU A 478 8.83 10.23 1.21
CA LEU A 478 9.14 9.01 1.95
C LEU A 478 9.97 8.04 1.11
N GLN A 479 9.59 7.84 -0.16
CA GLN A 479 10.32 6.97 -1.11
C GLN A 479 11.74 7.48 -1.41
N ARG A 480 11.93 8.80 -1.60
CA ARG A 480 13.25 9.42 -1.81
C ARG A 480 14.21 9.13 -0.66
N ARG A 481 13.71 9.03 0.56
CA ARG A 481 14.46 8.72 1.79
C ARG A 481 14.63 7.21 2.03
N GLY A 482 14.31 6.43 1.03
CA GLY A 482 14.57 4.99 1.05
C GLY A 482 13.52 4.16 1.77
N LEU A 483 12.39 4.73 2.19
CA LEU A 483 11.28 3.98 2.78
C LEU A 483 10.47 3.28 1.70
N ILE A 484 10.02 2.07 1.99
CA ILE A 484 9.06 1.34 1.15
C ILE A 484 7.68 1.72 1.67
N THR A 485 6.93 2.44 0.84
CA THR A 485 5.69 3.11 1.24
C THR A 485 4.50 2.43 0.61
N ALA A 486 3.54 2.00 1.45
CA ALA A 486 2.21 1.64 1.00
C ALA A 486 1.26 2.85 1.15
N MET A 487 0.32 3.00 0.23
CA MET A 487 -0.75 3.99 0.30
C MET A 487 -2.09 3.28 0.24
N THR A 488 -3.00 3.61 1.16
CA THR A 488 -4.37 3.10 1.11
C THR A 488 -5.36 4.23 0.81
N GLY A 489 -6.39 3.93 0.04
CA GLY A 489 -7.44 4.88 -0.31
C GLY A 489 -8.62 4.22 -0.99
N ASP A 490 -9.78 4.89 -1.00
CA ASP A 490 -11.02 4.42 -1.61
C ASP A 490 -11.59 5.41 -2.64
N GLY A 491 -11.09 6.65 -2.66
CA GLY A 491 -11.57 7.74 -3.49
C GLY A 491 -10.84 7.92 -4.83
N VAL A 492 -11.48 8.60 -5.75
CA VAL A 492 -10.87 9.05 -7.03
C VAL A 492 -9.63 9.92 -6.78
N ASN A 493 -9.69 10.74 -5.72
CA ASN A 493 -8.63 11.66 -5.32
C ASN A 493 -7.34 10.97 -4.87
N ASP A 494 -7.42 9.67 -4.52
CA ASP A 494 -6.28 8.89 -4.07
C ASP A 494 -5.53 8.19 -5.19
N ALA A 495 -6.14 8.08 -6.38
CA ALA A 495 -5.58 7.32 -7.50
C ALA A 495 -4.13 7.71 -7.86
N PRO A 496 -3.73 9.01 -7.91
CA PRO A 496 -2.34 9.38 -8.19
C PRO A 496 -1.36 8.89 -7.11
N SER A 497 -1.72 8.98 -5.85
CA SER A 497 -0.89 8.54 -4.72
C SER A 497 -0.84 7.02 -4.59
N LEU A 498 -1.96 6.32 -4.86
CA LEU A 498 -2.00 4.85 -4.95
C LEU A 498 -1.05 4.33 -6.04
N LYS A 499 -1.08 4.96 -7.23
CA LYS A 499 -0.22 4.58 -8.35
C LYS A 499 1.26 4.90 -8.12
N ALA A 500 1.56 5.94 -7.36
CA ALA A 500 2.93 6.38 -7.07
C ALA A 500 3.58 5.61 -5.92
N ALA A 501 2.80 5.03 -5.01
CA ALA A 501 3.30 4.24 -3.90
C ALA A 501 4.03 2.98 -4.37
N ASP A 502 4.88 2.38 -3.52
CA ASP A 502 5.49 1.08 -3.80
C ASP A 502 4.44 -0.03 -3.80
N VAL A 503 3.38 0.14 -2.98
CA VAL A 503 2.17 -0.70 -2.97
C VAL A 503 0.94 0.18 -2.79
N GLY A 504 0.14 0.32 -3.82
CA GLY A 504 -1.18 0.94 -3.72
C GLY A 504 -2.24 -0.07 -3.26
N ILE A 505 -3.03 0.28 -2.24
CA ILE A 505 -4.03 -0.61 -1.64
C ILE A 505 -5.40 0.06 -1.69
N ALA A 506 -6.36 -0.55 -2.35
CA ALA A 506 -7.75 -0.07 -2.40
C ALA A 506 -8.69 -0.97 -1.61
N MET A 507 -9.79 -0.38 -1.11
CA MET A 507 -10.91 -1.14 -0.58
C MET A 507 -11.79 -1.65 -1.74
N GLY A 508 -12.34 -2.86 -1.63
CA GLY A 508 -13.27 -3.41 -2.63
C GLY A 508 -14.58 -2.63 -2.75
N SER A 509 -14.95 -1.86 -1.71
CA SER A 509 -16.08 -0.92 -1.70
C SER A 509 -15.73 0.46 -2.25
N GLY A 510 -14.46 0.71 -2.61
CA GLY A 510 -13.99 1.99 -3.11
C GLY A 510 -14.41 2.28 -4.57
N SER A 511 -14.00 3.43 -5.07
CA SER A 511 -14.27 3.83 -6.45
C SER A 511 -13.55 2.92 -7.45
N THR A 512 -14.15 2.71 -8.62
CA THR A 512 -13.54 1.92 -9.69
C THR A 512 -12.15 2.45 -10.09
N ILE A 513 -11.96 3.77 -10.07
CA ILE A 513 -10.68 4.42 -10.39
C ILE A 513 -9.62 4.11 -9.33
N ALA A 514 -9.97 4.15 -8.04
CA ALA A 514 -9.06 3.78 -6.96
C ALA A 514 -8.69 2.29 -7.04
N ILE A 515 -9.69 1.42 -7.26
CA ILE A 515 -9.48 -0.01 -7.46
C ILE A 515 -8.54 -0.24 -8.66
N GLU A 516 -8.73 0.44 -9.78
CA GLU A 516 -7.89 0.27 -10.97
C GLU A 516 -6.45 0.74 -10.75
N ALA A 517 -6.26 1.86 -10.05
CA ALA A 517 -4.95 2.44 -9.73
C ALA A 517 -4.15 1.60 -8.71
N ALA A 518 -4.82 0.87 -7.84
CA ALA A 518 -4.20 0.10 -6.78
C ALA A 518 -3.53 -1.19 -7.29
N ASP A 519 -2.50 -1.64 -6.58
CA ASP A 519 -1.81 -2.92 -6.80
C ASP A 519 -2.45 -4.08 -6.03
N LEU A 520 -3.10 -3.75 -4.90
CA LEU A 520 -3.76 -4.68 -4.00
C LEU A 520 -5.19 -4.21 -3.72
N VAL A 521 -6.15 -5.14 -3.71
CA VAL A 521 -7.55 -4.82 -3.36
C VAL A 521 -8.00 -5.69 -2.19
N LEU A 522 -8.46 -5.04 -1.10
CA LEU A 522 -9.04 -5.69 0.08
C LEU A 522 -10.55 -5.79 -0.13
N LEU A 523 -11.06 -7.01 -0.35
CA LEU A 523 -12.46 -7.23 -0.75
C LEU A 523 -13.44 -7.18 0.41
N ASP A 524 -12.99 -7.39 1.65
CA ASP A 524 -13.84 -7.49 2.83
C ASP A 524 -13.61 -6.34 3.81
N SER A 525 -12.59 -6.44 4.65
CA SER A 525 -12.28 -5.45 5.67
C SER A 525 -10.83 -4.97 5.59
N PHE A 526 -10.55 -3.83 6.20
CA PHE A 526 -9.20 -3.31 6.29
C PHE A 526 -8.27 -4.23 7.10
N ALA A 527 -8.81 -5.05 8.00
CA ALA A 527 -8.04 -6.02 8.78
C ALA A 527 -7.26 -7.02 7.91
N ALA A 528 -7.73 -7.27 6.69
CA ALA A 528 -7.03 -8.13 5.73
C ALA A 528 -5.61 -7.64 5.38
N ILE A 529 -5.28 -6.35 5.63
CA ILE A 529 -3.94 -5.82 5.43
C ILE A 529 -2.88 -6.51 6.31
N VAL A 530 -3.25 -6.92 7.52
CA VAL A 530 -2.38 -7.66 8.44
C VAL A 530 -2.00 -9.00 7.84
N GLU A 531 -2.99 -9.74 7.32
CA GLU A 531 -2.76 -11.01 6.63
C GLU A 531 -1.95 -10.80 5.34
N ALA A 532 -2.23 -9.72 4.61
CA ALA A 532 -1.49 -9.39 3.40
C ALA A 532 0.01 -9.17 3.68
N VAL A 533 0.35 -8.39 4.71
CA VAL A 533 1.73 -8.18 5.17
C VAL A 533 2.38 -9.49 5.63
N LYS A 534 1.65 -10.27 6.42
CA LYS A 534 2.11 -11.58 6.92
C LYS A 534 2.52 -12.50 5.77
N TYR A 535 1.65 -12.70 4.79
CA TYR A 535 1.95 -13.55 3.63
C TYR A 535 3.02 -12.97 2.72
N GLY A 536 3.14 -11.66 2.60
CA GLY A 536 4.25 -11.02 1.90
C GLY A 536 5.60 -11.34 2.54
N ARG A 537 5.69 -11.38 3.87
CA ARG A 537 6.90 -11.77 4.62
C ARG A 537 7.18 -13.26 4.48
N VAL A 538 6.15 -14.10 4.60
CA VAL A 538 6.28 -15.57 4.41
C VAL A 538 6.83 -15.90 3.04
N ALA A 539 6.39 -15.24 1.98
CA ALA A 539 6.91 -15.47 0.63
C ALA A 539 8.43 -15.26 0.56
N TYR A 540 8.94 -14.20 1.21
CA TYR A 540 10.37 -13.94 1.27
C TYR A 540 11.13 -14.98 2.12
N ASP A 541 10.61 -15.34 3.28
CA ASP A 541 11.21 -16.32 4.18
C ASP A 541 11.30 -17.71 3.50
N ASN A 542 10.20 -18.14 2.86
CA ASN A 542 10.15 -19.39 2.14
C ASN A 542 11.13 -19.42 0.95
N LEU A 543 11.26 -18.27 0.25
CA LEU A 543 12.25 -18.15 -0.81
C LEU A 543 13.69 -18.26 -0.27
N ARG A 544 13.99 -17.65 0.87
CA ARG A 544 15.29 -17.76 1.52
C ARG A 544 15.60 -19.20 1.98
N LYS A 545 14.61 -19.91 2.52
CA LYS A 545 14.70 -21.34 2.84
C LYS A 545 14.98 -22.17 1.60
N THR A 546 14.28 -21.91 0.51
CA THR A 546 14.47 -22.57 -0.78
C THR A 546 15.90 -22.39 -1.31
N ILE A 547 16.42 -21.17 -1.27
CA ILE A 547 17.82 -20.91 -1.68
C ILE A 547 18.81 -21.65 -0.77
N SER A 548 18.57 -21.64 0.53
CA SER A 548 19.42 -22.36 1.51
C SER A 548 19.44 -23.87 1.26
N TYR A 549 18.37 -24.44 0.73
CA TYR A 549 18.27 -25.84 0.31
C TYR A 549 18.98 -26.09 -1.05
N LEU A 550 18.75 -25.23 -2.04
CA LEU A 550 19.26 -25.44 -3.41
C LEU A 550 20.80 -25.31 -3.50
N LEU A 551 21.40 -24.42 -2.72
CA LEU A 551 22.84 -24.15 -2.80
C LEU A 551 23.75 -25.34 -2.41
N PRO A 552 23.49 -26.08 -1.31
CA PRO A 552 24.31 -27.22 -0.92
C PRO A 552 24.24 -28.39 -1.92
N ALA A 553 23.05 -28.85 -2.19
CA ALA A 553 22.81 -30.05 -3.00
C ALA A 553 23.07 -29.80 -4.49
N GLY A 554 22.39 -28.78 -5.06
CA GLY A 554 22.40 -28.56 -6.50
C GLY A 554 23.67 -27.90 -7.04
N SER A 555 24.41 -27.12 -6.23
CA SER A 555 25.60 -26.44 -6.75
C SER A 555 26.92 -27.00 -6.18
N PHE A 556 26.99 -27.14 -4.86
CA PHE A 556 28.24 -27.49 -4.21
C PHE A 556 28.55 -28.98 -4.33
N SER A 557 27.60 -29.85 -4.00
CA SER A 557 27.82 -31.30 -3.98
C SER A 557 27.90 -31.90 -5.38
N GLU A 558 27.32 -31.26 -6.40
CA GLU A 558 27.41 -31.69 -7.81
C GLU A 558 28.73 -31.28 -8.48
N PHE A 559 29.31 -30.17 -8.06
CA PHE A 559 30.53 -29.62 -8.64
C PHE A 559 31.77 -30.47 -8.28
N TRP A 560 31.87 -30.98 -7.02
CA TRP A 560 33.03 -31.70 -6.53
C TRP A 560 33.35 -32.98 -7.29
N PRO A 561 32.40 -33.83 -7.72
CA PRO A 561 32.68 -34.98 -8.57
C PRO A 561 33.43 -34.66 -9.85
N VAL A 562 33.09 -33.52 -10.52
CA VAL A 562 33.77 -33.10 -11.73
C VAL A 562 35.16 -32.52 -11.41
N LEU A 563 35.27 -31.71 -10.36
CA LEU A 563 36.56 -31.13 -9.96
C LEU A 563 37.57 -32.21 -9.51
N THR A 564 37.14 -33.21 -8.73
CA THR A 564 37.98 -34.33 -8.28
C THR A 564 38.39 -35.21 -9.45
N ASN A 565 37.56 -35.38 -10.45
CA ASN A 565 37.89 -36.09 -11.68
C ASN A 565 39.03 -35.40 -12.45
N VAL A 566 38.94 -34.09 -12.63
CA VAL A 566 39.92 -33.30 -13.39
C VAL A 566 41.25 -33.14 -12.63
N ILE A 567 41.20 -32.80 -11.33
CA ILE A 567 42.42 -32.47 -10.56
C ILE A 567 43.11 -33.73 -9.99
N PHE A 568 42.34 -34.67 -9.45
CA PHE A 568 42.90 -35.82 -8.72
C PHE A 568 42.82 -37.11 -9.52
N GLY A 569 42.32 -37.11 -10.76
CA GLY A 569 42.25 -38.30 -11.61
C GLY A 569 41.34 -39.38 -11.08
N VAL A 570 40.40 -39.04 -10.20
CA VAL A 570 39.43 -39.97 -9.62
C VAL A 570 38.23 -40.10 -10.58
N PRO A 571 37.69 -41.31 -10.84
CA PRO A 571 36.51 -41.45 -11.69
C PRO A 571 35.37 -40.55 -11.25
N GLN A 572 34.69 -39.90 -12.22
CA GLN A 572 33.53 -39.04 -11.93
C GLN A 572 32.41 -39.88 -11.33
N ILE A 573 32.14 -39.69 -10.04
CA ILE A 573 31.20 -40.51 -9.29
C ILE A 573 29.75 -40.13 -9.57
N LEU A 574 29.48 -38.91 -10.04
CA LEU A 574 28.16 -38.45 -10.42
C LEU A 574 28.13 -38.11 -11.90
N SER A 575 27.29 -38.79 -12.68
CA SER A 575 27.18 -38.56 -14.11
C SER A 575 26.39 -37.25 -14.39
N SER A 576 26.71 -36.61 -15.51
CA SER A 576 26.00 -35.40 -15.96
C SER A 576 24.48 -35.61 -16.11
N PHE A 577 24.05 -36.80 -16.49
CA PHE A 577 22.64 -37.17 -16.58
C PHE A 577 21.93 -37.13 -15.20
N LEU A 578 22.59 -37.69 -14.18
CA LEU A 578 22.06 -37.70 -12.81
C LEU A 578 22.03 -36.28 -12.22
N MET A 579 23.01 -35.42 -12.53
CA MET A 579 22.99 -33.99 -12.17
C MET A 579 21.75 -33.27 -12.74
N ILE A 580 21.43 -33.50 -14.03
CA ILE A 580 20.23 -32.89 -14.64
C ILE A 580 18.95 -33.39 -13.96
N ILE A 581 18.90 -34.67 -13.54
CA ILE A 581 17.74 -35.18 -12.79
C ILE A 581 17.59 -34.46 -11.44
N ILE A 582 18.68 -34.26 -10.70
CA ILE A 582 18.64 -33.52 -9.43
C ILE A 582 18.13 -32.11 -9.66
N CYS A 583 18.79 -31.34 -10.52
CA CYS A 583 18.44 -29.94 -10.77
C CYS A 583 17.00 -29.74 -11.29
N CYS A 584 16.56 -30.56 -12.27
CA CYS A 584 15.28 -30.34 -12.93
C CYS A 584 14.08 -30.96 -12.19
N PHE A 585 14.26 -32.06 -11.46
CA PHE A 585 13.14 -32.77 -10.83
C PHE A 585 13.14 -32.64 -9.30
N THR A 586 14.22 -33.06 -8.63
CA THR A 586 14.25 -33.08 -7.17
C THR A 586 14.29 -31.68 -6.57
N ASP A 587 15.15 -30.81 -7.07
CA ASP A 587 15.31 -29.43 -6.55
C ASP A 587 14.08 -28.60 -6.85
N CYS A 588 13.50 -28.71 -8.05
CA CYS A 588 12.27 -28.02 -8.39
C CYS A 588 11.10 -28.50 -7.52
N ALA A 589 10.96 -29.83 -7.27
CA ALA A 589 9.89 -30.36 -6.46
C ALA A 589 10.00 -29.89 -4.99
N ALA A 590 11.21 -29.96 -4.43
CA ALA A 590 11.48 -29.47 -3.07
C ALA A 590 11.26 -27.94 -2.94
N GLY A 591 11.72 -27.16 -3.93
CA GLY A 591 11.48 -25.71 -3.98
C GLY A 591 10.00 -25.36 -4.00
N VAL A 592 9.19 -26.11 -4.75
CA VAL A 592 7.71 -25.93 -4.76
C VAL A 592 7.12 -26.35 -3.41
N ALA A 593 7.59 -27.47 -2.79
CA ALA A 593 7.10 -27.91 -1.48
C ALA A 593 7.39 -26.87 -0.39
N LEU A 594 8.58 -26.27 -0.37
CA LEU A 594 8.97 -25.22 0.57
C LEU A 594 8.15 -23.93 0.39
N ALA A 595 7.60 -23.69 -0.80
CA ALA A 595 6.70 -22.56 -1.04
C ALA A 595 5.33 -22.67 -0.30
N TYR A 596 4.94 -23.87 0.12
CA TYR A 596 3.74 -24.12 0.94
C TYR A 596 4.00 -24.06 2.45
N GLU A 597 5.22 -23.76 2.88
CA GLU A 597 5.57 -23.71 4.29
C GLU A 597 4.73 -22.67 5.03
N ALA A 598 4.25 -23.06 6.21
CA ALA A 598 3.38 -22.20 7.03
C ALA A 598 4.15 -21.01 7.63
N PRO A 599 3.46 -19.89 7.94
CA PRO A 599 4.07 -18.75 8.62
C PRO A 599 4.68 -19.14 9.98
N GLU A 600 5.88 -18.66 10.25
CA GLU A 600 6.49 -18.77 11.57
C GLU A 600 5.75 -17.87 12.58
N ALA A 601 5.76 -18.25 13.87
CA ALA A 601 5.02 -17.56 14.92
C ALA A 601 5.46 -16.09 15.12
N ASP A 602 6.68 -15.75 14.76
CA ASP A 602 7.29 -14.42 14.96
C ASP A 602 7.18 -13.49 13.74
N VAL A 603 6.57 -13.91 12.64
CA VAL A 603 6.51 -13.16 11.36
C VAL A 603 5.98 -11.73 11.53
N LEU A 604 5.01 -11.51 12.42
CA LEU A 604 4.45 -10.20 12.73
C LEU A 604 5.11 -9.52 13.95
N ASN A 605 6.10 -10.14 14.57
CA ASN A 605 6.86 -9.58 15.70
C ASN A 605 8.24 -9.06 15.28
N ARG A 606 8.60 -9.22 14.02
CA ARG A 606 9.86 -8.76 13.43
C ARG A 606 9.66 -7.42 12.70
N PRO A 607 10.65 -6.50 12.72
CA PRO A 607 10.60 -5.31 11.87
C PRO A 607 10.64 -5.68 10.38
N PRO A 608 10.18 -4.81 9.48
CA PRO A 608 10.32 -4.98 8.04
C PRO A 608 11.80 -5.10 7.66
N ARG A 609 12.09 -5.87 6.61
CA ARG A 609 13.46 -5.97 6.09
C ARG A 609 13.97 -4.61 5.60
N SER A 610 15.25 -4.36 5.83
CA SER A 610 15.92 -3.18 5.30
C SER A 610 16.19 -3.36 3.80
N LYS A 611 16.24 -2.26 3.03
CA LYS A 611 16.74 -2.29 1.64
C LYS A 611 18.18 -2.79 1.50
N LYS A 612 18.94 -2.81 2.61
CA LYS A 612 20.33 -3.33 2.66
C LYS A 612 20.38 -4.84 2.90
N ASP A 613 19.30 -5.44 3.39
CA ASP A 613 19.24 -6.88 3.67
C ASP A 613 19.14 -7.62 2.34
N ARG A 614 20.16 -8.43 2.07
CA ARG A 614 20.26 -9.24 0.86
C ARG A 614 19.54 -10.58 1.06
N LEU A 615 18.91 -11.05 -0.01
CA LEU A 615 18.33 -12.40 -0.04
C LEU A 615 19.38 -13.47 0.22
N VAL A 616 20.56 -13.30 -0.42
CA VAL A 616 21.74 -14.15 -0.22
C VAL A 616 22.83 -13.31 0.41
N ASP A 617 23.03 -13.49 1.72
CA ASP A 617 24.10 -12.88 2.49
C ASP A 617 25.30 -13.85 2.66
N TRP A 618 26.46 -13.32 3.07
CA TRP A 618 27.64 -14.12 3.28
C TRP A 618 27.46 -15.20 4.36
N LYS A 619 26.56 -14.97 5.34
CA LYS A 619 26.26 -15.95 6.40
C LYS A 619 25.51 -17.14 5.83
N LEU A 620 24.54 -16.91 4.94
CA LEU A 620 23.80 -17.95 4.25
C LEU A 620 24.75 -18.77 3.35
N ILE A 621 25.66 -18.11 2.61
CA ILE A 621 26.64 -18.79 1.77
C ILE A 621 27.58 -19.66 2.63
N LEU A 622 28.09 -19.12 3.74
CA LEU A 622 28.96 -19.89 4.63
C LEU A 622 28.23 -21.08 5.26
N HIS A 623 26.97 -20.89 5.65
CA HIS A 623 26.15 -21.98 6.21
C HIS A 623 25.86 -23.05 5.15
N SER A 624 25.41 -22.64 3.96
CA SER A 624 25.02 -23.56 2.89
C SER A 624 26.24 -24.32 2.31
N TYR A 625 27.31 -23.61 1.94
CA TYR A 625 28.50 -24.26 1.36
C TYR A 625 29.48 -24.79 2.39
N GLY A 626 29.80 -24.00 3.41
CA GLY A 626 30.84 -24.34 4.38
C GLY A 626 30.43 -25.39 5.41
N PHE A 627 29.15 -25.48 5.73
CA PHE A 627 28.66 -26.44 6.70
C PHE A 627 27.83 -27.55 6.04
N ILE A 628 26.67 -27.23 5.47
CA ILE A 628 25.76 -28.25 4.92
C ILE A 628 26.38 -28.93 3.70
N GLY A 629 26.79 -28.17 2.68
CA GLY A 629 27.30 -28.69 1.42
C GLY A 629 28.59 -29.50 1.59
N LEU A 630 29.52 -29.01 2.44
CA LEU A 630 30.73 -29.74 2.74
C LEU A 630 30.43 -31.10 3.43
N PHE A 631 29.53 -31.09 4.43
CA PHE A 631 29.13 -32.29 5.13
C PHE A 631 28.45 -33.30 4.19
N GLU A 632 27.50 -32.85 3.40
CA GLU A 632 26.79 -33.65 2.41
C GLU A 632 27.71 -34.25 1.36
N THR A 633 28.60 -33.44 0.80
CA THR A 633 29.61 -33.89 -0.17
C THR A 633 30.53 -34.94 0.39
N VAL A 634 31.14 -34.69 1.57
CA VAL A 634 32.07 -35.63 2.20
C VAL A 634 31.39 -36.95 2.56
N LEU A 635 30.15 -36.90 3.08
CA LEU A 635 29.39 -38.09 3.41
C LEU A 635 29.05 -38.90 2.17
N SER A 636 28.59 -38.27 1.11
CA SER A 636 28.22 -38.91 -0.14
C SER A 636 29.42 -39.55 -0.82
N PHE A 637 30.58 -38.90 -0.87
CA PHE A 637 31.84 -39.48 -1.33
C PHE A 637 32.24 -40.67 -0.46
N THR A 638 32.22 -40.52 0.87
CA THR A 638 32.64 -41.55 1.80
C THR A 638 31.82 -42.84 1.62
N VAL A 639 30.50 -42.73 1.57
CA VAL A 639 29.60 -43.88 1.43
C VAL A 639 29.80 -44.56 0.06
N SER A 640 29.93 -43.77 -1.02
CA SER A 640 30.10 -44.27 -2.38
C SER A 640 31.45 -45.00 -2.56
N TYR A 641 32.55 -44.40 -2.09
CA TYR A 641 33.87 -45.02 -2.18
C TYR A 641 34.06 -46.15 -1.17
N TRP A 642 33.41 -46.13 -0.01
CA TRP A 642 33.37 -47.24 0.93
C TRP A 642 32.71 -48.49 0.31
N PHE A 643 31.61 -48.30 -0.45
CA PHE A 643 31.03 -49.39 -1.22
C PHE A 643 32.01 -49.94 -2.26
N ALA A 644 32.66 -49.07 -3.05
CA ALA A 644 33.65 -49.47 -4.05
C ALA A 644 34.80 -50.27 -3.43
N GLN A 645 35.31 -49.81 -2.28
CA GLN A 645 36.35 -50.50 -1.53
C GLN A 645 35.94 -51.90 -1.06
N ARG A 646 34.71 -52.06 -0.58
CA ARG A 646 34.17 -53.40 -0.21
C ARG A 646 34.03 -54.36 -1.38
N LYS A 647 34.01 -53.84 -2.61
CA LYS A 647 33.98 -54.64 -3.84
C LYS A 647 35.36 -54.85 -4.46
N GLY A 648 36.43 -54.48 -3.74
CA GLY A 648 37.83 -54.67 -4.15
C GLY A 648 38.42 -53.53 -4.99
N LEU A 649 37.73 -52.42 -5.14
CA LEU A 649 38.25 -51.22 -5.78
C LEU A 649 38.68 -50.24 -4.70
N TYR A 650 39.94 -50.29 -4.31
CA TYR A 650 40.47 -49.49 -3.20
C TYR A 650 40.61 -48.02 -3.59
N PHE A 651 40.38 -47.12 -2.63
CA PHE A 651 40.52 -45.69 -2.83
C PHE A 651 41.94 -45.25 -3.22
N SER A 652 42.97 -45.97 -2.71
CA SER A 652 44.36 -45.78 -3.10
C SER A 652 44.64 -45.97 -4.59
N ASP A 653 43.87 -46.86 -5.23
CA ASP A 653 44.02 -47.17 -6.66
C ASP A 653 43.31 -46.15 -7.55
N LEU A 654 42.33 -45.46 -6.99
CA LEU A 654 41.57 -44.43 -7.67
C LEU A 654 42.23 -43.05 -7.59
N TRP A 655 42.90 -42.74 -6.47
CA TRP A 655 43.53 -41.46 -6.20
C TRP A 655 44.79 -41.30 -7.08
N PHE A 656 44.79 -40.28 -7.95
CA PHE A 656 45.77 -40.11 -9.03
C PHE A 656 45.88 -41.30 -10.00
N GLY A 657 44.80 -42.09 -10.11
CA GLY A 657 44.77 -43.27 -10.97
C GLY A 657 44.63 -42.97 -12.46
N PHE A 658 44.01 -41.81 -12.82
CA PHE A 658 43.75 -41.34 -14.20
C PHE A 658 43.29 -42.47 -15.11
N GLY A 659 42.25 -43.21 -14.70
CA GLY A 659 41.61 -44.26 -15.47
C GLY A 659 42.26 -45.64 -15.37
N LYS A 660 43.41 -45.81 -14.74
CA LYS A 660 44.05 -47.11 -14.59
C LYS A 660 43.13 -48.14 -13.93
N THR A 661 43.15 -49.39 -14.46
CA THR A 661 42.40 -50.49 -13.88
C THR A 661 43.34 -51.26 -12.96
N PRO A 662 42.94 -51.58 -11.68
CA PRO A 662 43.75 -52.35 -10.76
C PRO A 662 44.10 -53.72 -11.31
N ASP A 663 45.27 -54.21 -10.96
CA ASP A 663 45.76 -55.51 -11.38
C ASP A 663 44.78 -56.63 -10.94
N GLY A 664 44.34 -57.48 -11.88
CA GLY A 664 43.42 -58.57 -11.65
C GLY A 664 41.92 -58.26 -11.71
N MET A 665 41.56 -56.98 -12.00
CA MET A 665 40.16 -56.60 -12.22
C MET A 665 39.87 -56.34 -13.70
N SER A 666 38.73 -56.85 -14.23
CA SER A 666 38.31 -56.49 -15.60
C SER A 666 37.73 -55.08 -15.63
N GLU A 667 37.86 -54.40 -16.76
CA GLU A 667 37.34 -53.07 -16.98
C GLU A 667 35.82 -53.01 -16.83
N ASP A 668 35.09 -54.03 -17.29
CA ASP A 668 33.63 -54.16 -17.12
C ASP A 668 33.23 -54.27 -15.64
N THR A 669 34.01 -54.99 -14.83
CA THR A 669 33.78 -55.12 -13.36
C THR A 669 33.99 -53.77 -12.66
N LYS A 670 35.08 -53.06 -13.01
CA LYS A 670 35.36 -51.71 -12.51
C LYS A 670 34.21 -50.76 -12.85
N ASN A 671 33.79 -50.70 -14.09
CA ASN A 671 32.73 -49.83 -14.55
C ASN A 671 31.38 -50.15 -13.89
N ASN A 672 31.07 -51.42 -13.66
CA ASN A 672 29.86 -51.81 -12.92
C ASN A 672 29.89 -51.40 -11.47
N ILE A 673 31.02 -51.52 -10.78
CA ILE A 673 31.20 -51.04 -9.39
C ILE A 673 31.03 -49.51 -9.33
N LEU A 674 31.62 -48.75 -10.27
CA LEU A 674 31.52 -47.31 -10.33
C LEU A 674 30.08 -46.83 -10.64
N ASN A 675 29.34 -47.55 -11.51
CA ASN A 675 27.94 -47.24 -11.80
C ASN A 675 27.03 -47.40 -10.57
N ILE A 676 27.27 -48.46 -9.77
CA ILE A 676 26.54 -48.66 -8.51
C ILE A 676 26.96 -47.59 -7.48
N ALA A 677 28.24 -47.27 -7.38
CA ALA A 677 28.73 -46.20 -6.52
C ALA A 677 28.16 -44.82 -6.90
N SER A 678 28.00 -44.57 -8.20
CA SER A 678 27.32 -43.37 -8.72
C SER A 678 25.84 -43.31 -8.29
N SER A 679 25.14 -44.43 -8.36
CA SER A 679 23.76 -44.52 -7.87
C SER A 679 23.66 -44.29 -6.36
N ILE A 680 24.62 -44.75 -5.59
CA ILE A 680 24.68 -44.52 -4.15
C ILE A 680 24.91 -43.02 -3.85
N TYR A 681 25.83 -42.37 -4.57
CA TYR A 681 26.08 -40.95 -4.45
C TYR A 681 24.81 -40.16 -4.73
N PHE A 682 24.15 -40.46 -5.84
CA PHE A 682 22.89 -39.85 -6.23
C PHE A 682 21.79 -39.98 -5.17
N VAL A 683 21.58 -41.23 -4.66
CA VAL A 683 20.56 -41.49 -3.63
C VAL A 683 20.86 -40.71 -2.33
N ASN A 684 22.12 -40.59 -1.94
CA ASN A 684 22.50 -39.82 -0.77
C ASN A 684 22.14 -38.33 -0.96
N LEU A 685 22.46 -37.73 -2.11
CA LEU A 685 22.13 -36.34 -2.37
C LEU A 685 20.63 -36.08 -2.37
N VAL A 686 19.83 -37.01 -2.87
CA VAL A 686 18.37 -36.88 -2.92
C VAL A 686 17.70 -37.07 -1.56
N VAL A 687 18.29 -37.88 -0.68
CA VAL A 687 17.70 -38.23 0.63
C VAL A 687 18.16 -37.28 1.74
N MET A 688 19.36 -36.73 1.66
CA MET A 688 19.88 -35.77 2.64
C MET A 688 19.31 -34.35 2.44
#